data_19b793c350076967ea42aea2d93c84bf
#
_entry.id   19b793c350076967ea42aea2d93c84bf
#
_cell.length_a   1.000
_cell.length_b   1.000
_cell.length_c   1.000
_cell.angle_alpha   90.00
_cell.angle_beta   90.00
_cell.angle_gamma   90.00
#
_symmetry.space_group_name_H-M   'P 1'
#
loop_
_entity.id
_entity.type
_entity.pdbx_description
1 polymer ?
#
loop_
_entity_poly.entity_id
_entity_poly.type
_entity_poly.pdbx_seq_one_letter_code
_entity_poly.pdbx_strand_id
1 'polypeptide(L)'
;MKLFSKKQFMKKTIISIAILFASLFSVFPQSVHSYYFLDEWSQRHTLNASFAPEYGYFSLPVLGGIELGVKSNTGMSNYIYPVDPTNPIYPKFKFTTFLNSSVDGTQFLNAVPSNVTINQSMKINLLSFGFYTSQKSFWSFDIYMKENMDINMPKDYFRLAKLGMATQNNVYDLKNFQIDQTNIAQVSLGYSREINSKLRVGLNAKLLVGLTKVKIDYTKFDLNLTSGGYTMNALGESYIMSNVVSVEKDADQNYDFSNPTFNSKNLNPAGLGAAFDFGFTYKPIKHLTIAGSVNDIGFMRWNASSIKKGVAANNITFSGSSNIDVDSINIKNQLDLLKTDATKLIKFKEAPNTGDFIDNVPYTVNASAEYSIFANDKHDIRLGMLFQRYNSSIIHKNELIGALTIKPLSWLAFSGTYDIMNKDYNRYGLALNISPRWINLHIASDYVTPKINHQYIPIDKFNLNISFGVSFILGKPRDTDHDGVVDRKDKCPDTPLGIKVNKKGCPIDTDGDGIPDYLDKCPDTPKEAIGFVDNNGCTLDTDGDSIPDYRDKCPNTPKEAIGFVDKNGCPLDTDGDGIPDYLDKCSNTPAGLQVDSVGCPSDKDGDGVPDYLDLCPETPIAAKGMVDKNGCPLDTDGDGVPDYLDLCPGTPLEAHGFIDKNGCPLDSDGDGIPDFADKCPNTPIEAHGMVDQNGCPRDTDGDGVPDYQDRCPTLTGSTTNFGCPEVKKEVRILFKEALKGIQFENGRSVIKQTSYSILNKIAKAQIDNPTYQIEVQGHTDNFGKPALNLILSQKRADAVREYLIGKGIDVKRITSHGYGDTLPIASNATAAGKAKNRRVEFMVTFEEKSLK
;
A
#
# COMPACT_ATOMS: atom_id res chain seq x y z
N MET A 1 0.90 -34.99 -38.96
CA MET A 1 -0.42 -35.45 -38.51
C MET A 1 -0.51 -35.88 -37.04
N LYS A 2 0.54 -36.39 -36.38
CA LYS A 2 0.47 -36.79 -34.95
C LYS A 2 0.48 -35.66 -33.94
N LEU A 3 0.96 -34.43 -34.28
CA LEU A 3 0.96 -33.26 -33.37
C LEU A 3 -0.42 -32.57 -33.26
N PHE A 4 -1.25 -32.63 -34.29
CA PHE A 4 -2.61 -32.06 -34.26
C PHE A 4 -3.57 -32.85 -33.36
N SER A 5 -3.39 -34.16 -33.27
CA SER A 5 -4.20 -35.06 -32.42
C SER A 5 -3.93 -34.82 -30.91
N LYS A 6 -2.67 -34.55 -30.52
CA LYS A 6 -2.32 -34.24 -29.11
C LYS A 6 -2.88 -32.88 -28.64
N LYS A 7 -2.91 -31.85 -29.53
CA LYS A 7 -3.50 -30.55 -29.20
C LYS A 7 -5.03 -30.63 -29.01
N GLN A 8 -5.69 -31.46 -29.77
CA GLN A 8 -7.14 -31.66 -29.66
C GLN A 8 -7.51 -32.49 -28.41
N PHE A 9 -6.67 -33.47 -28.06
CA PHE A 9 -6.82 -34.28 -26.85
C PHE A 9 -6.59 -33.43 -25.59
N MET A 10 -5.53 -32.60 -25.54
CA MET A 10 -5.24 -31.73 -24.44
C MET A 10 -6.34 -30.67 -24.23
N LYS A 11 -6.89 -30.06 -25.32
CA LYS A 11 -8.03 -29.15 -25.22
C LYS A 11 -9.29 -29.82 -24.65
N LYS A 12 -9.60 -31.04 -25.10
CA LYS A 12 -10.76 -31.80 -24.59
C LYS A 12 -10.56 -32.20 -23.12
N THR A 13 -9.36 -32.63 -22.74
CA THR A 13 -9.05 -33.07 -21.36
C THR A 13 -9.10 -31.91 -20.35
N ILE A 14 -8.56 -30.76 -20.71
CA ILE A 14 -8.58 -29.55 -19.80
C ILE A 14 -10.01 -29.05 -19.60
N ILE A 15 -10.82 -28.98 -20.68
CA ILE A 15 -12.22 -28.53 -20.60
C ILE A 15 -13.07 -29.57 -19.87
N SER A 16 -12.86 -30.87 -20.13
CA SER A 16 -13.59 -31.95 -19.45
C SER A 16 -13.21 -32.04 -17.96
N ILE A 17 -11.96 -31.79 -17.60
CA ILE A 17 -11.51 -31.74 -16.21
C ILE A 17 -12.11 -30.51 -15.50
N ALA A 18 -12.17 -29.35 -16.16
CA ALA A 18 -12.80 -28.15 -15.57
C ALA A 18 -14.31 -28.33 -15.34
N ILE A 19 -15.02 -28.98 -16.31
CA ILE A 19 -16.45 -29.27 -16.18
C ILE A 19 -16.69 -30.40 -15.17
N LEU A 20 -15.83 -31.40 -15.09
CA LEU A 20 -15.92 -32.50 -14.13
C LEU A 20 -15.63 -32.00 -12.70
N PHE A 21 -14.65 -31.10 -12.54
CA PHE A 21 -14.39 -30.43 -11.25
C PHE A 21 -15.57 -29.55 -10.81
N ALA A 22 -16.18 -28.80 -11.73
CA ALA A 22 -17.35 -27.99 -11.44
C ALA A 22 -18.57 -28.83 -11.00
N SER A 23 -18.71 -30.07 -11.50
CA SER A 23 -19.83 -30.98 -11.15
C SER A 23 -19.60 -31.81 -9.89
N LEU A 24 -18.34 -31.99 -9.44
CA LEU A 24 -17.98 -32.78 -8.26
C LEU A 24 -17.90 -31.99 -6.96
N PHE A 25 -17.77 -30.64 -7.05
CA PHE A 25 -17.72 -29.77 -5.89
C PHE A 25 -18.86 -28.74 -5.96
N SER A 26 -20.06 -29.18 -5.63
CA SER A 26 -21.21 -28.29 -5.46
C SER A 26 -21.18 -27.53 -4.14
N VAL A 27 -20.24 -26.61 -4.00
CA VAL A 27 -20.24 -25.60 -2.92
C VAL A 27 -19.33 -24.43 -3.33
N PHE A 28 -19.89 -23.10 -3.29
CA PHE A 28 -19.00 -21.96 -3.04
C PHE A 28 -18.90 -20.84 -4.13
N PRO A 29 -18.60 -19.61 -4.00
CA PRO A 29 -18.55 -18.43 -3.17
C PRO A 29 -18.95 -17.05 -3.74
N GLN A 30 -19.01 -16.05 -2.87
CA GLN A 30 -18.77 -14.63 -3.16
C GLN A 30 -17.27 -14.30 -3.02
N SER A 31 -16.83 -13.13 -3.57
CA SER A 31 -15.44 -12.68 -3.46
C SER A 31 -14.98 -12.58 -2.01
N VAL A 32 -13.76 -13.03 -1.77
CA VAL A 32 -13.09 -12.92 -0.46
C VAL A 32 -12.66 -11.47 -0.27
N HIS A 33 -13.00 -10.85 0.86
CA HIS A 33 -12.67 -9.46 1.14
C HIS A 33 -11.29 -9.28 1.77
N SER A 34 -10.80 -10.29 2.48
CA SER A 34 -9.56 -10.22 3.24
C SER A 34 -8.32 -9.99 2.37
N TYR A 35 -8.33 -10.41 1.10
CA TYR A 35 -7.22 -10.11 0.20
C TYR A 35 -7.35 -8.78 -0.56
N TYR A 36 -8.46 -8.05 -0.42
CA TYR A 36 -8.63 -6.73 -1.03
C TYR A 36 -7.51 -5.75 -0.64
N PHE A 37 -7.03 -5.89 0.59
CA PHE A 37 -6.01 -5.04 1.20
C PHE A 37 -4.57 -5.57 1.06
N LEU A 38 -4.37 -6.66 0.30
CA LEU A 38 -3.03 -7.22 0.04
C LEU A 38 -2.47 -6.68 -1.28
N ASP A 39 -1.53 -5.72 -1.19
CA ASP A 39 -0.92 -5.07 -2.36
C ASP A 39 -0.09 -6.01 -3.23
N GLU A 40 0.50 -7.02 -2.62
CA GLU A 40 1.35 -8.01 -3.25
C GLU A 40 0.57 -9.06 -4.06
N TRP A 41 -0.75 -9.12 -3.91
CA TRP A 41 -1.55 -10.08 -4.65
C TRP A 41 -1.57 -9.78 -6.15
N SER A 42 -1.09 -10.73 -6.96
CA SER A 42 -0.87 -10.53 -8.39
C SER A 42 -2.13 -10.18 -9.18
N GLN A 43 -3.31 -10.66 -8.77
CA GLN A 43 -4.57 -10.49 -9.50
C GLN A 43 -5.50 -9.42 -8.88
N ARG A 44 -4.98 -8.52 -8.05
CA ARG A 44 -5.79 -7.49 -7.38
C ARG A 44 -6.54 -6.53 -8.32
N HIS A 45 -6.08 -6.41 -9.58
CA HIS A 45 -6.77 -5.64 -10.63
C HIS A 45 -8.17 -6.16 -10.93
N THR A 46 -8.48 -7.42 -10.56
CA THR A 46 -9.83 -7.99 -10.69
C THR A 46 -10.82 -7.47 -9.64
N LEU A 47 -10.34 -6.86 -8.55
CA LEU A 47 -11.15 -6.25 -7.50
C LEU A 47 -11.39 -4.76 -7.75
N ASN A 48 -10.40 -4.11 -8.34
CA ASN A 48 -10.46 -2.72 -8.76
C ASN A 48 -9.50 -2.54 -9.95
N ALA A 49 -10.02 -2.13 -11.08
CA ALA A 49 -9.24 -2.02 -12.31
C ALA A 49 -8.02 -1.10 -12.20
N SER A 50 -7.98 -0.19 -11.22
CA SER A 50 -6.83 0.65 -10.94
C SER A 50 -5.73 -0.02 -10.10
N PHE A 51 -6.00 -1.17 -9.47
CA PHE A 51 -5.04 -1.88 -8.62
C PHE A 51 -4.04 -2.63 -9.48
N ALA A 52 -2.94 -2.02 -9.82
CA ALA A 52 -1.83 -2.72 -10.46
C ALA A 52 -0.96 -3.41 -9.41
N PRO A 53 -0.61 -4.70 -9.57
CA PRO A 53 0.35 -5.38 -8.70
C PRO A 53 1.74 -4.75 -8.84
N GLU A 54 2.61 -4.98 -7.87
CA GLU A 54 3.97 -4.41 -7.88
C GLU A 54 4.80 -4.86 -9.09
N TYR A 55 4.62 -6.11 -9.52
CA TYR A 55 5.34 -6.72 -10.64
C TYR A 55 4.36 -7.28 -11.68
N GLY A 56 4.86 -7.50 -12.90
CA GLY A 56 4.17 -8.34 -13.86
C GLY A 56 4.06 -9.78 -13.35
N TYR A 57 3.10 -10.54 -13.87
CA TYR A 57 2.88 -11.90 -13.43
C TYR A 57 2.29 -12.78 -14.54
N PHE A 58 2.38 -14.10 -14.32
CA PHE A 58 1.74 -15.12 -15.13
C PHE A 58 1.18 -16.22 -14.23
N SER A 59 -0.06 -16.66 -14.47
CA SER A 59 -0.73 -17.71 -13.71
C SER A 59 -1.04 -18.90 -14.61
N LEU A 60 -0.77 -20.10 -14.10
CA LEU A 60 -1.13 -21.35 -14.78
C LEU A 60 -2.63 -21.67 -14.64
N PRO A 61 -3.21 -22.40 -15.60
CA PRO A 61 -4.60 -22.85 -15.52
C PRO A 61 -4.91 -23.57 -14.21
N VAL A 62 -6.01 -23.20 -13.55
CA VAL A 62 -6.52 -23.72 -12.28
C VAL A 62 -5.63 -23.32 -11.09
N LEU A 63 -4.31 -23.51 -11.19
CA LEU A 63 -3.36 -23.15 -10.12
C LEU A 63 -3.29 -21.64 -9.89
N GLY A 64 -3.63 -20.82 -10.90
CA GLY A 64 -3.60 -19.36 -10.82
C GLY A 64 -4.60 -18.76 -9.84
N GLY A 65 -5.64 -19.49 -9.50
CA GLY A 65 -6.60 -19.07 -8.48
C GLY A 65 -7.93 -19.82 -8.59
N ILE A 66 -8.37 -20.27 -7.45
CA ILE A 66 -9.72 -20.80 -7.25
C ILE A 66 -10.32 -19.97 -6.12
N GLU A 67 -11.46 -19.39 -6.39
CA GLU A 67 -12.26 -18.71 -5.38
C GLU A 67 -13.54 -19.50 -5.19
N LEU A 68 -13.88 -19.81 -3.95
CA LEU A 68 -14.98 -20.65 -3.55
C LEU A 68 -15.70 -20.06 -2.32
N GLY A 69 -17.04 -19.92 -2.21
CA GLY A 69 -17.79 -19.49 -1.02
C GLY A 69 -19.28 -19.77 -1.11
N VAL A 70 -19.88 -19.97 0.01
CA VAL A 70 -21.32 -20.11 0.24
C VAL A 70 -21.75 -19.12 1.30
N LYS A 71 -22.92 -18.56 1.09
CA LYS A 71 -23.55 -17.66 2.03
C LYS A 71 -25.01 -18.01 2.21
N SER A 72 -25.44 -18.01 3.47
CA SER A 72 -26.84 -18.15 3.81
C SER A 72 -27.21 -17.16 4.90
N ASN A 73 -28.45 -16.70 4.90
CA ASN A 73 -29.00 -15.90 6.00
C ASN A 73 -29.42 -16.76 7.22
N THR A 74 -29.09 -18.04 7.23
CA THR A 74 -29.40 -18.97 8.32
C THR A 74 -28.19 -19.83 8.67
N GLY A 75 -28.12 -20.32 9.91
CA GLY A 75 -27.03 -21.16 10.40
C GLY A 75 -27.21 -22.64 10.07
N MET A 76 -26.13 -23.40 9.93
CA MET A 76 -26.20 -24.85 9.75
C MET A 76 -26.81 -25.57 10.96
N SER A 77 -26.62 -25.00 12.17
CA SER A 77 -27.21 -25.51 13.39
C SER A 77 -28.75 -25.55 13.40
N ASN A 78 -29.37 -24.77 12.49
CA ASN A 78 -30.82 -24.83 12.31
C ASN A 78 -31.28 -26.03 11.48
N TYR A 79 -30.38 -26.72 10.81
CA TYR A 79 -30.69 -27.84 9.90
C TYR A 79 -30.05 -29.15 10.29
N ILE A 80 -28.96 -29.11 11.03
CA ILE A 80 -28.17 -30.28 11.44
C ILE A 80 -28.17 -30.33 12.97
N TYR A 81 -28.59 -31.45 13.52
CA TYR A 81 -28.75 -31.68 14.94
C TYR A 81 -27.85 -32.82 15.40
N PRO A 82 -27.24 -32.72 16.60
CA PRO A 82 -26.53 -33.85 17.16
C PRO A 82 -27.55 -34.92 17.62
N VAL A 83 -27.21 -36.17 17.40
CA VAL A 83 -27.95 -37.29 17.91
C VAL A 83 -27.57 -37.48 19.39
N ASP A 84 -28.55 -37.72 20.28
CA ASP A 84 -28.31 -37.90 21.70
C ASP A 84 -27.27 -39.03 21.92
N PRO A 85 -26.15 -38.75 22.58
CA PRO A 85 -25.09 -39.74 22.82
C PRO A 85 -25.48 -40.82 23.83
N THR A 86 -26.58 -40.63 24.54
CA THR A 86 -27.12 -41.62 25.49
C THR A 86 -28.03 -42.65 24.82
N ASN A 87 -28.41 -42.43 23.58
CA ASN A 87 -29.25 -43.38 22.83
C ASN A 87 -28.40 -44.58 22.42
N PRO A 88 -28.73 -45.80 22.90
CA PRO A 88 -27.95 -47.02 22.68
C PRO A 88 -27.89 -47.44 21.18
N ILE A 89 -28.80 -46.93 20.38
CA ILE A 89 -28.87 -47.21 18.94
C ILE A 89 -27.83 -46.41 18.12
N TYR A 90 -27.27 -45.34 18.72
CA TYR A 90 -26.42 -44.37 17.99
C TYR A 90 -25.06 -44.15 18.66
N PRO A 91 -23.98 -44.63 18.06
CA PRO A 91 -22.64 -44.41 18.63
C PRO A 91 -22.22 -42.93 18.60
N LYS A 92 -21.36 -42.54 19.52
CA LYS A 92 -20.78 -41.19 19.70
C LYS A 92 -20.50 -40.46 18.37
N PHE A 93 -20.95 -39.16 18.26
CA PHE A 93 -20.71 -38.25 17.19
C PHE A 93 -21.49 -38.47 15.86
N LYS A 94 -22.73 -38.85 15.90
CA LYS A 94 -23.60 -38.82 14.71
C LYS A 94 -24.49 -37.58 14.71
N PHE A 95 -24.74 -37.09 13.51
CA PHE A 95 -25.64 -35.97 13.25
C PHE A 95 -26.84 -36.44 12.44
N THR A 96 -27.94 -35.76 12.60
CA THR A 96 -29.16 -35.91 11.82
C THR A 96 -29.60 -34.57 11.29
N THR A 97 -30.56 -34.52 10.37
CA THR A 97 -31.13 -33.25 9.89
C THR A 97 -32.44 -32.93 10.66
N PHE A 98 -32.95 -31.73 10.41
CA PHE A 98 -34.25 -31.28 10.90
C PHE A 98 -35.40 -32.21 10.48
N LEU A 99 -35.22 -33.06 9.44
CA LEU A 99 -36.24 -34.04 9.01
C LEU A 99 -36.50 -35.15 10.02
N ASN A 100 -35.51 -35.48 10.86
CA ASN A 100 -35.66 -36.54 11.84
C ASN A 100 -36.80 -36.25 12.82
N SER A 101 -37.57 -37.31 13.17
CA SER A 101 -38.71 -37.21 14.09
C SER A 101 -38.33 -36.72 15.50
N SER A 102 -37.10 -36.98 15.97
CA SER A 102 -36.58 -36.52 17.25
C SER A 102 -36.37 -34.99 17.32
N VAL A 103 -36.34 -34.27 16.20
CA VAL A 103 -36.20 -32.83 16.22
C VAL A 103 -37.56 -32.15 16.34
N ASP A 104 -37.76 -31.32 17.37
CA ASP A 104 -39.00 -30.57 17.53
C ASP A 104 -39.30 -29.63 16.36
N GLY A 105 -40.46 -29.82 15.73
CA GLY A 105 -40.87 -29.07 14.54
C GLY A 105 -41.13 -27.59 14.83
N THR A 106 -41.65 -27.25 16.00
CA THR A 106 -41.96 -25.88 16.41
C THR A 106 -40.67 -25.11 16.66
N GLN A 107 -39.74 -25.74 17.41
CA GLN A 107 -38.44 -25.16 17.69
C GLN A 107 -37.66 -24.93 16.37
N PHE A 108 -37.63 -25.92 15.48
CA PHE A 108 -36.99 -25.79 14.16
C PHE A 108 -37.60 -24.63 13.35
N LEU A 109 -38.90 -24.61 13.21
CA LEU A 109 -39.57 -23.58 12.38
C LEU A 109 -39.40 -22.16 12.96
N ASN A 110 -39.34 -22.01 14.29
CA ASN A 110 -39.06 -20.71 14.90
C ASN A 110 -37.65 -20.21 14.60
N ALA A 111 -36.68 -21.08 14.40
CA ALA A 111 -35.31 -20.74 14.05
C ALA A 111 -35.11 -20.40 12.54
N VAL A 112 -36.01 -20.89 11.65
CA VAL A 112 -35.92 -20.64 10.21
C VAL A 112 -36.50 -19.26 9.87
N PRO A 113 -35.76 -18.38 9.15
CA PRO A 113 -36.27 -17.11 8.68
C PRO A 113 -37.42 -17.26 7.69
N SER A 114 -38.24 -16.20 7.50
CA SER A 114 -39.36 -16.20 6.56
C SER A 114 -38.97 -16.54 5.11
N ASN A 115 -37.78 -16.12 4.70
CA ASN A 115 -37.16 -16.55 3.44
C ASN A 115 -35.72 -16.96 3.72
N VAL A 116 -35.34 -18.15 3.28
CA VAL A 116 -33.96 -18.65 3.34
C VAL A 116 -33.29 -18.31 2.03
N THR A 117 -32.25 -17.52 2.10
CA THR A 117 -31.43 -17.17 0.93
C THR A 117 -30.11 -17.93 0.99
N ILE A 118 -29.74 -18.53 -0.13
CA ILE A 118 -28.44 -19.17 -0.34
C ILE A 118 -27.84 -18.54 -1.59
N ASN A 119 -26.67 -17.98 -1.45
CA ASN A 119 -25.86 -17.54 -2.58
C ASN A 119 -24.64 -18.45 -2.68
N GLN A 120 -24.39 -18.92 -3.88
CA GLN A 120 -23.23 -19.74 -4.23
C GLN A 120 -22.57 -19.11 -5.45
N SER A 121 -21.27 -18.99 -5.45
CA SER A 121 -20.52 -18.66 -6.67
C SER A 121 -19.13 -19.33 -6.67
N MET A 122 -18.59 -19.60 -7.85
CA MET A 122 -17.26 -20.16 -8.07
C MET A 122 -16.56 -19.37 -9.16
N LYS A 123 -15.26 -19.08 -8.96
CA LYS A 123 -14.41 -18.49 -10.00
C LYS A 123 -13.12 -19.30 -10.09
N ILE A 124 -12.84 -19.79 -11.28
CA ILE A 124 -11.63 -20.55 -11.57
C ILE A 124 -10.82 -19.76 -12.59
N ASN A 125 -9.58 -19.50 -12.28
CA ASN A 125 -8.64 -18.89 -13.20
C ASN A 125 -8.16 -19.95 -14.22
N LEU A 126 -8.44 -19.72 -15.49
CA LEU A 126 -7.94 -20.55 -16.59
C LEU A 126 -6.64 -20.01 -17.18
N LEU A 127 -6.49 -18.70 -17.18
CA LEU A 127 -5.28 -18.01 -17.62
C LEU A 127 -5.34 -16.59 -17.09
N SER A 128 -4.25 -16.12 -16.52
CA SER A 128 -4.11 -14.72 -16.13
C SER A 128 -2.66 -14.30 -16.28
N PHE A 129 -2.43 -13.18 -16.91
CA PHE A 129 -1.12 -12.55 -16.93
C PHE A 129 -1.26 -11.04 -16.96
N GLY A 130 -0.27 -10.40 -16.37
CA GLY A 130 -0.18 -8.95 -16.35
C GLY A 130 1.25 -8.49 -16.54
N PHE A 131 1.43 -7.38 -17.24
CA PHE A 131 2.74 -6.86 -17.53
C PHE A 131 2.73 -5.33 -17.60
N TYR A 132 3.89 -4.77 -17.33
CA TYR A 132 4.13 -3.33 -17.45
C TYR A 132 4.71 -2.99 -18.81
N THR A 133 4.14 -1.98 -19.48
CA THR A 133 4.70 -1.39 -20.69
C THR A 133 5.56 -0.16 -20.41
N SER A 134 5.35 0.44 -19.24
CA SER A 134 6.17 1.48 -18.62
C SER A 134 6.02 1.38 -17.12
N GLN A 135 6.80 2.12 -16.34
CA GLN A 135 6.64 2.16 -14.88
C GLN A 135 5.22 2.54 -14.43
N LYS A 136 4.52 3.34 -15.25
CA LYS A 136 3.20 3.91 -14.93
C LYS A 136 2.02 3.12 -15.51
N SER A 137 2.25 2.25 -16.52
CA SER A 137 1.19 1.60 -17.29
C SER A 137 1.23 0.09 -17.16
N PHE A 138 0.14 -0.49 -16.71
CA PHE A 138 -0.05 -1.92 -16.51
C PHE A 138 -1.17 -2.45 -17.40
N TRP A 139 -0.93 -3.58 -18.05
CA TRP A 139 -1.90 -4.34 -18.83
C TRP A 139 -2.17 -5.69 -18.19
N SER A 140 -3.40 -6.15 -18.23
CA SER A 140 -3.77 -7.49 -17.81
C SER A 140 -4.63 -8.19 -18.86
N PHE A 141 -4.52 -9.50 -18.88
CA PHE A 141 -5.39 -10.38 -19.67
C PHE A 141 -5.77 -11.57 -18.82
N ASP A 142 -7.08 -11.85 -18.75
CA ASP A 142 -7.60 -12.88 -17.87
C ASP A 142 -8.65 -13.72 -18.59
N ILE A 143 -8.66 -15.03 -18.30
CA ILE A 143 -9.72 -15.95 -18.67
C ILE A 143 -10.19 -16.65 -17.40
N TYR A 144 -11.45 -16.48 -17.06
CA TYR A 144 -12.09 -17.11 -15.90
C TYR A 144 -13.28 -17.95 -16.30
N MET A 145 -13.53 -19.01 -15.54
CA MET A 145 -14.85 -19.64 -15.44
C MET A 145 -15.52 -19.08 -14.19
N LYS A 146 -16.73 -18.58 -14.34
CA LYS A 146 -17.55 -18.07 -13.23
C LYS A 146 -18.86 -18.86 -13.18
N GLU A 147 -19.23 -19.27 -11.98
CA GLU A 147 -20.55 -19.77 -11.64
C GLU A 147 -21.14 -18.91 -10.53
N ASN A 148 -22.38 -18.51 -10.67
CA ASN A 148 -23.18 -17.91 -9.61
C ASN A 148 -24.49 -18.65 -9.52
N MET A 149 -24.94 -18.95 -8.29
CA MET A 149 -26.25 -19.51 -8.02
C MET A 149 -26.87 -18.80 -6.82
N ASP A 150 -27.98 -18.14 -7.06
CA ASP A 150 -28.82 -17.53 -6.05
C ASP A 150 -30.09 -18.34 -5.86
N ILE A 151 -30.38 -18.70 -4.61
CA ILE A 151 -31.60 -19.44 -4.25
C ILE A 151 -32.34 -18.64 -3.20
N ASN A 152 -33.62 -18.46 -3.37
CA ASN A 152 -34.55 -17.95 -2.38
C ASN A 152 -35.64 -18.98 -2.11
N MET A 153 -35.71 -19.48 -0.85
CA MET A 153 -36.69 -20.49 -0.44
C MET A 153 -37.58 -19.92 0.68
N PRO A 154 -38.89 -19.86 0.48
CA PRO A 154 -39.80 -19.47 1.56
C PRO A 154 -39.81 -20.48 2.71
N LYS A 155 -40.06 -20.00 3.94
CA LYS A 155 -40.10 -20.81 5.16
C LYS A 155 -41.06 -22.00 5.05
N ASP A 156 -42.16 -21.80 4.34
CA ASP A 156 -43.19 -22.83 4.17
C ASP A 156 -42.72 -24.06 3.40
N TYR A 157 -41.61 -23.94 2.59
CA TYR A 157 -40.94 -25.10 2.04
C TYR A 157 -40.36 -26.02 3.13
N PHE A 158 -39.72 -25.44 4.15
CA PHE A 158 -39.15 -26.18 5.28
C PHE A 158 -40.25 -26.67 6.21
N ARG A 159 -41.37 -25.92 6.34
CA ARG A 159 -42.55 -26.34 7.09
C ARG A 159 -43.18 -27.56 6.45
N LEU A 160 -43.35 -27.55 5.11
CA LEU A 160 -43.86 -28.72 4.37
C LEU A 160 -42.92 -29.92 4.53
N ALA A 161 -41.61 -29.75 4.36
CA ALA A 161 -40.62 -30.80 4.51
C ALA A 161 -40.61 -31.42 5.92
N LYS A 162 -40.78 -30.62 6.97
CA LYS A 162 -40.76 -31.08 8.37
C LYS A 162 -42.06 -31.69 8.87
N LEU A 163 -43.18 -31.05 8.55
CA LEU A 163 -44.50 -31.47 9.05
C LEU A 163 -45.20 -32.44 8.09
N GLY A 164 -44.74 -32.47 6.84
CA GLY A 164 -45.34 -33.32 5.83
C GLY A 164 -46.82 -32.98 5.56
N MET A 165 -47.57 -33.94 5.14
CA MET A 165 -49.00 -33.82 4.82
C MET A 165 -49.96 -34.28 5.91
N ALA A 166 -49.44 -34.42 7.15
CA ALA A 166 -50.16 -35.03 8.29
C ALA A 166 -51.26 -34.15 8.87
N THR A 167 -51.33 -32.87 8.53
CA THR A 167 -52.36 -31.96 9.05
C THR A 167 -53.33 -31.58 7.95
N GLN A 168 -54.60 -31.97 8.07
CA GLN A 168 -55.67 -31.60 7.17
C GLN A 168 -55.91 -30.09 7.15
N ASN A 169 -56.16 -29.52 5.95
CA ASN A 169 -56.46 -28.11 5.70
C ASN A 169 -55.33 -27.11 5.91
N ASN A 170 -54.07 -27.48 5.73
CA ASN A 170 -52.94 -26.57 5.71
C ASN A 170 -52.67 -26.01 4.30
N VAL A 171 -52.57 -24.68 4.20
CA VAL A 171 -52.08 -24.00 3.01
C VAL A 171 -50.60 -23.66 3.24
N TYR A 172 -49.76 -24.06 2.28
CA TYR A 172 -48.35 -23.66 2.26
C TYR A 172 -48.14 -22.63 1.17
N ASP A 173 -47.67 -21.45 1.56
CA ASP A 173 -47.34 -20.37 0.62
C ASP A 173 -45.86 -20.49 0.23
N LEU A 174 -45.62 -20.99 -0.97
CA LEU A 174 -44.28 -21.19 -1.53
C LEU A 174 -43.95 -20.10 -2.58
N LYS A 175 -44.69 -18.99 -2.61
CA LYS A 175 -44.37 -17.86 -3.48
C LYS A 175 -42.98 -17.34 -3.22
N ASN A 176 -42.34 -16.77 -4.22
CA ASN A 176 -40.94 -16.32 -4.19
C ASN A 176 -39.92 -17.47 -4.05
N PHE A 177 -40.29 -18.71 -4.34
CA PHE A 177 -39.31 -19.73 -4.58
C PHE A 177 -38.58 -19.40 -5.88
N GLN A 178 -37.29 -19.07 -5.77
CA GLN A 178 -36.50 -18.56 -6.89
C GLN A 178 -35.14 -19.27 -6.93
N ILE A 179 -34.70 -19.60 -8.12
CA ILE A 179 -33.35 -20.11 -8.42
C ILE A 179 -32.84 -19.32 -9.61
N ASP A 180 -31.67 -18.75 -9.52
CA ASP A 180 -30.94 -18.14 -10.63
C ASP A 180 -29.51 -18.66 -10.62
N GLN A 181 -29.19 -19.59 -11.51
CA GLN A 181 -27.85 -20.15 -11.70
C GLN A 181 -27.30 -19.73 -13.05
N THR A 182 -26.09 -19.20 -13.07
CA THR A 182 -25.41 -18.73 -14.27
C THR A 182 -23.98 -19.24 -14.31
N ASN A 183 -23.61 -19.92 -15.41
CA ASN A 183 -22.24 -20.35 -15.68
C ASN A 183 -21.74 -19.63 -16.94
N ILE A 184 -20.65 -18.89 -16.80
CA ILE A 184 -20.04 -18.14 -17.90
C ILE A 184 -18.53 -18.37 -17.96
N ALA A 185 -17.99 -18.33 -19.16
CA ALA A 185 -16.57 -18.07 -19.37
C ALA A 185 -16.40 -16.56 -19.64
N GLN A 186 -15.42 -15.94 -19.00
CA GLN A 186 -15.13 -14.53 -19.14
C GLN A 186 -13.73 -14.35 -19.68
N VAL A 187 -13.58 -13.51 -20.71
CA VAL A 187 -12.28 -13.04 -21.22
C VAL A 187 -12.20 -11.56 -20.93
N SER A 188 -11.16 -11.13 -20.22
CA SER A 188 -10.96 -9.73 -19.81
C SER A 188 -9.67 -9.18 -20.37
N LEU A 189 -9.71 -7.93 -20.80
CA LEU A 189 -8.55 -7.12 -21.14
C LEU A 189 -8.56 -5.87 -20.27
N GLY A 190 -7.53 -5.73 -19.43
CA GLY A 190 -7.41 -4.62 -18.48
C GLY A 190 -6.27 -3.68 -18.82
N TYR A 191 -6.49 -2.42 -18.53
CA TYR A 191 -5.48 -1.37 -18.60
C TYR A 191 -5.60 -0.45 -17.41
N SER A 192 -4.48 -0.20 -16.72
CA SER A 192 -4.41 0.82 -15.69
C SER A 192 -3.20 1.71 -15.87
N ARG A 193 -3.36 2.98 -15.54
CA ARG A 193 -2.31 3.99 -15.70
C ARG A 193 -2.27 4.94 -14.52
N GLU A 194 -1.06 5.23 -14.08
CA GLU A 194 -0.77 6.33 -13.18
C GLU A 194 -0.77 7.63 -13.95
N ILE A 195 -1.76 8.47 -13.69
CA ILE A 195 -1.93 9.78 -14.34
C ILE A 195 -0.93 10.79 -13.77
N ASN A 196 -0.75 10.74 -12.45
CA ASN A 196 0.25 11.50 -11.71
C ASN A 196 0.60 10.74 -10.42
N SER A 197 1.51 11.25 -9.62
CA SER A 197 1.96 10.61 -8.37
C SER A 197 0.85 10.31 -7.35
N LYS A 198 -0.32 10.94 -7.50
CA LYS A 198 -1.46 10.79 -6.57
C LYS A 198 -2.62 9.97 -7.14
N LEU A 199 -2.77 9.90 -8.47
CA LEU A 199 -3.94 9.33 -9.11
C LEU A 199 -3.58 8.24 -10.10
N ARG A 200 -4.14 7.04 -9.91
CA ARG A 200 -4.15 5.94 -10.88
C ARG A 200 -5.59 5.61 -11.25
N VAL A 201 -5.85 5.38 -12.53
CA VAL A 201 -7.15 4.95 -13.05
C VAL A 201 -6.99 3.64 -13.80
N GLY A 202 -8.08 2.88 -13.90
CA GLY A 202 -8.08 1.61 -14.62
C GLY A 202 -9.45 1.30 -15.22
N LEU A 203 -9.42 0.54 -16.31
CA LEU A 203 -10.57 0.03 -17.04
C LEU A 203 -10.32 -1.43 -17.42
N ASN A 204 -11.31 -2.29 -17.24
CA ASN A 204 -11.33 -3.64 -17.80
C ASN A 204 -12.51 -3.77 -18.75
N ALA A 205 -12.27 -4.25 -19.94
CA ALA A 205 -13.30 -4.68 -20.89
C ALA A 205 -13.41 -6.20 -20.84
N LYS A 206 -14.65 -6.71 -20.77
CA LYS A 206 -14.95 -8.11 -20.56
C LYS A 206 -15.88 -8.64 -21.64
N LEU A 207 -15.47 -9.70 -22.30
CA LEU A 207 -16.35 -10.52 -23.14
C LEU A 207 -16.88 -11.67 -22.29
N LEU A 208 -18.18 -11.83 -22.24
CA LEU A 208 -18.87 -12.88 -21.49
C LEU A 208 -19.42 -13.91 -22.46
N VAL A 209 -19.09 -15.18 -22.21
CA VAL A 209 -19.53 -16.32 -22.99
C VAL A 209 -20.43 -17.18 -22.12
N GLY A 210 -21.72 -17.15 -22.36
CA GLY A 210 -22.74 -17.90 -21.62
C GLY A 210 -22.70 -19.38 -21.97
N LEU A 211 -22.50 -20.21 -20.95
CA LEU A 211 -22.49 -21.67 -21.08
C LEU A 211 -23.83 -22.26 -20.66
N THR A 212 -24.31 -21.84 -19.51
CA THR A 212 -25.55 -22.31 -18.92
C THR A 212 -26.17 -21.25 -18.04
N LYS A 213 -27.48 -21.05 -18.17
CA LYS A 213 -28.29 -20.34 -17.17
C LYS A 213 -29.56 -21.15 -16.89
N VAL A 214 -29.86 -21.27 -15.61
CA VAL A 214 -31.15 -21.83 -15.14
C VAL A 214 -31.80 -20.77 -14.30
N LYS A 215 -32.99 -20.34 -14.69
CA LYS A 215 -33.80 -19.38 -13.92
C LYS A 215 -35.14 -20.01 -13.62
N ILE A 216 -35.53 -20.07 -12.37
CA ILE A 216 -36.85 -20.51 -11.91
C ILE A 216 -37.39 -19.40 -11.03
N ASP A 217 -38.61 -18.95 -11.31
CA ASP A 217 -39.27 -17.87 -10.59
C ASP A 217 -40.77 -18.19 -10.43
N TYR A 218 -41.20 -18.42 -9.21
CA TYR A 218 -42.62 -18.58 -8.87
C TYR A 218 -43.14 -17.27 -8.26
N THR A 219 -44.02 -16.60 -8.99
CA THR A 219 -44.74 -15.40 -8.53
C THR A 219 -45.96 -15.72 -7.66
N LYS A 220 -46.53 -16.93 -7.85
CA LYS A 220 -47.53 -17.54 -7.01
C LYS A 220 -47.26 -19.04 -6.89
N PHE A 221 -47.34 -19.58 -5.68
CA PHE A 221 -47.16 -21.01 -5.46
C PHE A 221 -47.84 -21.40 -4.14
N ASP A 222 -49.13 -21.74 -4.22
CA ASP A 222 -49.92 -22.21 -3.08
C ASP A 222 -50.09 -23.73 -3.19
N LEU A 223 -49.78 -24.44 -2.11
CA LEU A 223 -49.99 -25.84 -1.95
C LEU A 223 -51.07 -26.07 -0.90
N ASN A 224 -52.23 -26.57 -1.30
CA ASN A 224 -53.37 -26.89 -0.44
C ASN A 224 -53.41 -28.37 -0.19
N LEU A 225 -53.37 -28.80 1.08
CA LEU A 225 -53.52 -30.18 1.49
C LEU A 225 -54.98 -30.51 1.72
N THR A 226 -55.48 -31.59 1.11
CA THR A 226 -56.83 -32.12 1.24
C THR A 226 -56.79 -33.60 1.67
N SER A 227 -57.92 -34.13 2.13
CA SER A 227 -58.00 -35.54 2.53
C SER A 227 -57.75 -36.56 1.37
N GLY A 228 -57.74 -36.10 0.13
CA GLY A 228 -57.52 -36.94 -1.05
C GLY A 228 -56.16 -36.70 -1.72
N GLY A 229 -55.28 -35.90 -1.09
CA GLY A 229 -54.00 -35.53 -1.69
C GLY A 229 -53.75 -34.00 -1.56
N TYR A 230 -53.00 -33.44 -2.47
CA TYR A 230 -52.80 -32.00 -2.50
C TYR A 230 -53.11 -31.39 -3.86
N THR A 231 -53.53 -30.16 -3.86
CA THR A 231 -53.67 -29.35 -5.08
C THR A 231 -52.63 -28.23 -5.05
N MET A 232 -51.90 -28.10 -6.17
CA MET A 232 -50.93 -27.06 -6.37
C MET A 232 -51.51 -26.00 -7.31
N ASN A 233 -51.45 -24.75 -6.88
CA ASN A 233 -51.80 -23.58 -7.71
C ASN A 233 -50.56 -22.71 -7.83
N ALA A 234 -49.92 -22.74 -9.00
CA ALA A 234 -48.64 -22.09 -9.24
C ALA A 234 -48.71 -21.18 -10.48
N LEU A 235 -48.09 -20.04 -10.38
CA LEU A 235 -47.78 -19.13 -11.52
C LEU A 235 -46.29 -18.86 -11.47
N GLY A 236 -45.59 -19.11 -12.57
CA GLY A 236 -44.18 -18.89 -12.63
C GLY A 236 -43.58 -19.30 -13.96
N GLU A 237 -42.36 -18.96 -14.16
CA GLU A 237 -41.61 -19.27 -15.38
C GLU A 237 -40.28 -19.96 -15.03
N SER A 238 -39.86 -20.85 -15.89
CA SER A 238 -38.50 -21.42 -15.87
C SER A 238 -37.82 -21.17 -17.20
N TYR A 239 -36.53 -20.93 -17.15
CA TYR A 239 -35.69 -20.81 -18.33
C TYR A 239 -34.45 -21.66 -18.14
N ILE A 240 -34.17 -22.54 -19.13
CA ILE A 240 -32.91 -23.26 -19.25
C ILE A 240 -32.26 -22.77 -20.52
N MET A 241 -31.17 -22.08 -20.42
CA MET A 241 -30.42 -21.47 -21.51
C MET A 241 -29.07 -22.17 -21.59
N SER A 242 -28.99 -23.22 -22.42
CA SER A 242 -27.76 -24.01 -22.51
C SER A 242 -27.76 -24.83 -23.79
N ASN A 243 -26.58 -25.01 -24.37
CA ASN A 243 -26.31 -26.01 -25.40
C ASN A 243 -25.57 -27.23 -24.84
N VAL A 244 -25.11 -27.13 -23.57
CA VAL A 244 -24.35 -28.19 -22.88
C VAL A 244 -25.23 -29.03 -21.97
N VAL A 245 -26.21 -28.39 -21.31
CA VAL A 245 -27.14 -29.02 -20.38
C VAL A 245 -28.50 -29.20 -21.05
N SER A 246 -29.05 -30.39 -21.03
CA SER A 246 -30.43 -30.64 -21.41
C SER A 246 -31.18 -31.31 -20.26
N VAL A 247 -32.46 -30.99 -20.18
CA VAL A 247 -33.42 -31.55 -19.23
C VAL A 247 -34.43 -32.32 -20.00
N GLU A 248 -34.66 -33.58 -19.63
CA GLU A 248 -35.66 -34.44 -20.23
C GLU A 248 -37.04 -34.07 -19.72
N LYS A 249 -38.09 -34.63 -20.37
CA LYS A 249 -39.45 -34.46 -19.95
C LYS A 249 -39.94 -35.72 -19.25
N ASP A 250 -40.76 -35.53 -18.21
CA ASP A 250 -41.46 -36.63 -17.59
C ASP A 250 -42.62 -37.13 -18.48
N ALA A 251 -43.35 -38.18 -18.03
CA ALA A 251 -44.47 -38.75 -18.76
C ALA A 251 -45.60 -37.76 -19.04
N ASP A 252 -45.73 -36.69 -18.20
CA ASP A 252 -46.71 -35.65 -18.32
C ASP A 252 -46.23 -34.44 -19.13
N GLN A 253 -45.11 -34.59 -19.83
CA GLN A 253 -44.46 -33.56 -20.63
C GLN A 253 -43.95 -32.35 -19.85
N ASN A 254 -43.72 -32.48 -18.52
CA ASN A 254 -43.06 -31.45 -17.71
C ASN A 254 -41.55 -31.66 -17.74
N TYR A 255 -40.77 -30.59 -17.63
CA TYR A 255 -39.32 -30.70 -17.46
C TYR A 255 -38.94 -31.41 -16.16
N ASP A 256 -38.09 -32.42 -16.27
CA ASP A 256 -37.52 -33.20 -15.16
C ASP A 256 -36.16 -32.65 -14.76
N PHE A 257 -36.12 -31.80 -13.75
CA PHE A 257 -34.90 -31.19 -13.21
C PHE A 257 -34.07 -32.14 -12.33
N SER A 258 -34.57 -33.36 -12.06
CA SER A 258 -33.86 -34.34 -11.21
C SER A 258 -32.65 -34.97 -11.87
N ASN A 259 -32.67 -35.13 -13.21
CA ASN A 259 -31.67 -35.80 -14.00
C ASN A 259 -31.24 -34.97 -15.21
N PRO A 260 -30.49 -33.85 -15.02
CA PRO A 260 -29.98 -33.10 -16.16
C PRO A 260 -28.90 -33.91 -16.89
N THR A 261 -28.97 -33.98 -18.22
CA THR A 261 -27.97 -34.63 -19.04
C THR A 261 -26.94 -33.64 -19.56
N PHE A 262 -25.67 -34.07 -19.60
CA PHE A 262 -24.57 -33.24 -20.07
C PHE A 262 -24.10 -33.69 -21.46
N ASN A 263 -24.17 -32.77 -22.42
CA ASN A 263 -23.62 -32.97 -23.76
C ASN A 263 -22.27 -32.24 -23.91
N SER A 264 -21.19 -32.91 -23.53
CA SER A 264 -19.84 -32.36 -23.64
C SER A 264 -19.34 -32.16 -25.09
N LYS A 265 -20.08 -32.63 -26.09
CA LYS A 265 -19.75 -32.48 -27.52
C LYS A 265 -20.24 -31.14 -28.08
N ASN A 266 -21.25 -30.51 -27.47
CA ASN A 266 -21.84 -29.27 -27.94
C ASN A 266 -21.46 -28.11 -27.00
N LEU A 267 -20.23 -27.63 -27.13
CA LEU A 267 -19.69 -26.50 -26.34
C LEU A 267 -19.97 -25.15 -26.99
N ASN A 268 -20.94 -25.06 -27.89
CA ASN A 268 -21.32 -23.78 -28.49
C ASN A 268 -21.86 -22.83 -27.40
N PRO A 269 -21.50 -21.54 -27.42
CA PRO A 269 -22.06 -20.57 -26.50
C PRO A 269 -23.59 -20.51 -26.57
N ALA A 270 -24.22 -20.56 -25.41
CA ALA A 270 -25.68 -20.33 -25.30
C ALA A 270 -26.04 -18.86 -25.30
N GLY A 271 -25.07 -17.98 -25.04
CA GLY A 271 -25.23 -16.55 -25.09
C GLY A 271 -23.89 -15.81 -25.12
N LEU A 272 -23.94 -14.54 -25.47
CA LEU A 272 -22.80 -13.65 -25.46
C LEU A 272 -23.18 -12.34 -24.74
N GLY A 273 -22.23 -11.76 -24.05
CA GLY A 273 -22.42 -10.51 -23.32
C GLY A 273 -21.14 -9.70 -23.22
N ALA A 274 -21.28 -8.51 -22.68
CA ALA A 274 -20.15 -7.65 -22.39
C ALA A 274 -20.32 -7.02 -21.02
N ALA A 275 -19.22 -6.77 -20.34
CA ALA A 275 -19.18 -6.03 -19.09
C ALA A 275 -17.92 -5.18 -19.01
N PHE A 276 -17.96 -4.19 -18.15
CA PHE A 276 -16.86 -3.27 -17.91
C PHE A 276 -16.63 -3.11 -16.41
N ASP A 277 -15.35 -2.96 -16.04
CA ASP A 277 -14.96 -2.46 -14.73
C ASP A 277 -14.30 -1.11 -14.89
N PHE A 278 -14.59 -0.24 -13.98
CA PHE A 278 -13.91 1.03 -13.82
C PHE A 278 -13.38 1.14 -12.40
N GLY A 279 -12.17 1.68 -12.25
CA GLY A 279 -11.59 1.89 -10.94
C GLY A 279 -10.64 3.07 -10.89
N PHE A 280 -10.52 3.66 -9.71
CA PHE A 280 -9.52 4.67 -9.41
C PHE A 280 -8.87 4.42 -8.06
N THR A 281 -7.65 4.90 -7.91
CA THR A 281 -6.90 4.97 -6.66
C THR A 281 -6.32 6.36 -6.52
N TYR A 282 -6.60 7.03 -5.40
CA TYR A 282 -6.15 8.37 -5.11
C TYR A 282 -5.38 8.42 -3.80
N LYS A 283 -4.17 8.98 -3.82
CA LYS A 283 -3.28 9.16 -2.66
C LYS A 283 -3.14 10.65 -2.36
N PRO A 284 -4.05 11.26 -1.57
CA PRO A 284 -3.98 12.68 -1.24
C PRO A 284 -2.71 13.04 -0.47
N ILE A 285 -2.28 12.17 0.45
CA ILE A 285 -1.05 12.25 1.24
C ILE A 285 -0.33 10.89 1.24
N LYS A 286 0.94 10.86 1.61
CA LYS A 286 1.80 9.66 1.56
C LYS A 286 1.21 8.43 2.27
N HIS A 287 0.46 8.62 3.36
CA HIS A 287 -0.04 7.54 4.20
C HIS A 287 -1.51 7.18 3.97
N LEU A 288 -2.24 7.91 3.14
CA LEU A 288 -3.66 7.67 2.89
C LEU A 288 -3.90 7.29 1.44
N THR A 289 -4.55 6.14 1.23
CA THR A 289 -5.02 5.67 -0.08
C THR A 289 -6.54 5.60 -0.06
N ILE A 290 -7.19 6.24 -1.02
CA ILE A 290 -8.63 6.16 -1.25
C ILE A 290 -8.81 5.46 -2.60
N ALA A 291 -9.70 4.48 -2.67
CA ALA A 291 -9.98 3.81 -3.92
C ALA A 291 -11.48 3.57 -4.10
N GLY A 292 -11.91 3.58 -5.35
CA GLY A 292 -13.27 3.23 -5.72
C GLY A 292 -13.29 2.40 -6.98
N SER A 293 -14.26 1.48 -7.08
CA SER A 293 -14.48 0.72 -8.29
C SER A 293 -15.94 0.34 -8.48
N VAL A 294 -16.30 0.16 -9.72
CA VAL A 294 -17.53 -0.50 -10.13
C VAL A 294 -17.12 -1.65 -11.05
N ASN A 295 -17.52 -2.87 -10.70
CA ASN A 295 -17.10 -4.08 -11.40
C ASN A 295 -18.30 -4.80 -11.99
N ASP A 296 -18.10 -5.42 -13.16
CA ASP A 296 -19.07 -6.26 -13.88
C ASP A 296 -20.34 -5.50 -14.33
N ILE A 297 -20.28 -4.18 -14.60
CA ILE A 297 -21.42 -3.47 -15.23
C ILE A 297 -21.57 -3.95 -16.65
N GLY A 298 -22.65 -4.67 -16.93
CA GLY A 298 -22.86 -5.24 -18.23
C GLY A 298 -24.16 -6.02 -18.38
N PHE A 299 -24.27 -6.67 -19.52
CA PHE A 299 -25.41 -7.48 -19.89
C PHE A 299 -24.99 -8.78 -20.53
N MET A 300 -25.89 -9.75 -20.51
CA MET A 300 -25.78 -11.02 -21.18
C MET A 300 -27.01 -11.22 -22.09
N ARG A 301 -26.78 -11.53 -23.35
CA ARG A 301 -27.81 -11.90 -24.32
C ARG A 301 -27.73 -13.42 -24.56
N TRP A 302 -28.77 -14.11 -24.17
CA TRP A 302 -28.94 -15.55 -24.39
C TRP A 302 -29.68 -15.80 -25.68
N ASN A 303 -29.18 -16.68 -26.51
CA ASN A 303 -29.70 -16.94 -27.84
C ASN A 303 -31.04 -17.70 -27.78
N ALA A 304 -32.03 -17.27 -28.51
CA ALA A 304 -33.35 -17.89 -28.56
C ALA A 304 -33.30 -19.39 -28.82
N SER A 305 -32.38 -19.85 -29.68
CA SER A 305 -32.18 -21.27 -30.04
C SER A 305 -31.66 -22.16 -28.90
N SER A 306 -31.04 -21.52 -27.88
CA SER A 306 -30.49 -22.21 -26.70
C SER A 306 -31.44 -22.17 -25.50
N ILE A 307 -32.58 -21.53 -25.62
CA ILE A 307 -33.54 -21.28 -24.54
C ILE A 307 -34.67 -22.32 -24.58
N LYS A 308 -34.85 -23.03 -23.46
CA LYS A 308 -36.01 -23.80 -23.15
C LYS A 308 -36.81 -23.07 -22.10
N LYS A 309 -38.01 -22.60 -22.47
CA LYS A 309 -38.95 -21.90 -21.57
C LYS A 309 -39.98 -22.90 -21.06
N GLY A 310 -40.26 -22.79 -19.76
CA GLY A 310 -41.32 -23.51 -19.10
C GLY A 310 -42.26 -22.55 -18.39
N VAL A 311 -43.53 -22.91 -18.31
CA VAL A 311 -44.53 -22.26 -17.45
C VAL A 311 -44.97 -23.19 -16.37
N ALA A 312 -45.24 -22.68 -15.18
CA ALA A 312 -45.64 -23.48 -14.04
C ALA A 312 -46.86 -24.34 -14.36
N ALA A 313 -46.80 -25.62 -14.07
CA ALA A 313 -47.93 -26.55 -14.22
C ALA A 313 -48.92 -26.30 -13.08
N ASN A 314 -50.14 -25.84 -13.43
CA ASN A 314 -51.23 -25.62 -12.46
C ASN A 314 -52.05 -26.88 -12.26
N ASN A 315 -52.70 -27.04 -11.08
CA ASN A 315 -53.64 -28.11 -10.75
C ASN A 315 -53.03 -29.52 -10.80
N ILE A 316 -51.78 -29.66 -10.37
CA ILE A 316 -51.21 -30.98 -10.18
C ILE A 316 -51.76 -31.59 -8.88
N THR A 317 -52.37 -32.76 -9.00
CA THR A 317 -52.79 -33.54 -7.81
C THR A 317 -51.74 -34.62 -7.54
N PHE A 318 -51.24 -34.70 -6.33
CA PHE A 318 -50.24 -35.67 -5.91
C PHE A 318 -50.77 -36.45 -4.71
N SER A 319 -50.74 -37.76 -4.80
CA SER A 319 -51.32 -38.66 -3.76
C SER A 319 -50.40 -38.95 -2.58
N GLY A 320 -49.33 -38.17 -2.41
CA GLY A 320 -48.41 -38.30 -1.30
C GLY A 320 -47.17 -39.18 -1.59
N SER A 321 -46.06 -38.84 -0.97
CA SER A 321 -44.88 -39.73 -0.88
C SER A 321 -45.00 -40.53 0.42
N SER A 322 -45.26 -41.85 0.27
CA SER A 322 -45.59 -42.71 1.41
C SER A 322 -44.40 -43.22 2.23
N ASN A 323 -43.16 -42.89 1.87
CA ASN A 323 -42.00 -43.48 2.52
C ASN A 323 -40.83 -42.52 2.65
N ILE A 324 -41.01 -41.46 3.46
CA ILE A 324 -39.83 -40.76 4.00
C ILE A 324 -39.43 -41.53 5.26
N ASP A 325 -38.34 -42.30 5.20
CA ASP A 325 -37.73 -42.89 6.41
C ASP A 325 -37.04 -41.76 7.16
N VAL A 326 -37.87 -41.03 7.96
CA VAL A 326 -37.47 -39.87 8.76
C VAL A 326 -36.56 -40.28 9.90
N ASP A 327 -36.49 -41.54 10.22
CA ASP A 327 -35.72 -42.12 11.32
C ASP A 327 -34.31 -42.56 10.85
N SER A 328 -34.02 -42.48 9.57
CA SER A 328 -32.68 -42.70 9.05
C SER A 328 -31.71 -41.62 9.55
N ILE A 329 -30.58 -42.07 10.11
CA ILE A 329 -29.50 -41.18 10.60
C ILE A 329 -28.55 -40.78 9.47
N ASN A 330 -28.72 -41.32 8.28
CA ASN A 330 -27.88 -41.05 7.17
C ASN A 330 -28.26 -39.70 6.52
N ILE A 331 -27.48 -38.63 6.83
CA ILE A 331 -27.68 -37.28 6.31
C ILE A 331 -27.75 -37.27 4.79
N LYS A 332 -26.93 -38.09 4.11
CA LYS A 332 -26.95 -38.18 2.64
C LYS A 332 -28.30 -38.67 2.15
N ASN A 333 -28.83 -39.71 2.74
CA ASN A 333 -30.15 -40.27 2.33
C ASN A 333 -31.27 -39.24 2.61
N GLN A 334 -31.21 -38.53 3.73
CA GLN A 334 -32.19 -37.46 4.06
C GLN A 334 -32.10 -36.29 3.06
N LEU A 335 -30.90 -35.89 2.64
CA LEU A 335 -30.71 -34.81 1.66
C LEU A 335 -31.14 -35.28 0.25
N ASP A 336 -30.88 -36.52 -0.12
CA ASP A 336 -31.30 -37.10 -1.42
C ASP A 336 -32.84 -37.21 -1.49
N LEU A 337 -33.51 -37.57 -0.40
CA LEU A 337 -34.98 -37.57 -0.30
C LEU A 337 -35.53 -36.14 -0.44
N LEU A 338 -34.98 -35.18 0.30
CA LEU A 338 -35.38 -33.79 0.21
C LEU A 338 -35.24 -33.24 -1.20
N LYS A 339 -34.13 -33.55 -1.88
CA LYS A 339 -33.91 -33.21 -3.29
C LYS A 339 -34.96 -33.83 -4.21
N THR A 340 -35.26 -35.09 -4.01
CA THR A 340 -36.25 -35.82 -4.81
C THR A 340 -37.64 -35.23 -4.65
N ASP A 341 -38.05 -34.92 -3.43
CA ASP A 341 -39.35 -34.30 -3.19
C ASP A 341 -39.44 -32.86 -3.67
N ALA A 342 -38.35 -32.09 -3.54
CA ALA A 342 -38.27 -30.75 -4.14
C ALA A 342 -38.50 -30.80 -5.67
N THR A 343 -37.88 -31.74 -6.35
CA THR A 343 -38.02 -31.86 -7.82
C THR A 343 -39.43 -32.31 -8.27
N LYS A 344 -40.18 -33.03 -7.41
CA LYS A 344 -41.60 -33.36 -7.70
C LYS A 344 -42.51 -32.12 -7.60
N LEU A 345 -42.19 -31.14 -6.77
CA LEU A 345 -42.95 -29.92 -6.64
C LEU A 345 -42.63 -28.89 -7.74
N ILE A 346 -41.44 -28.97 -8.33
CA ILE A 346 -40.98 -28.06 -9.38
C ILE A 346 -41.39 -28.61 -10.74
N LYS A 347 -42.64 -28.34 -11.16
CA LYS A 347 -43.19 -28.80 -12.44
C LYS A 347 -43.42 -27.62 -13.40
N PHE A 348 -42.78 -27.70 -14.57
CA PHE A 348 -42.96 -26.70 -15.65
C PHE A 348 -43.28 -27.41 -16.97
N LYS A 349 -44.40 -27.02 -17.58
CA LYS A 349 -44.72 -27.40 -18.95
C LYS A 349 -43.94 -26.56 -19.94
N GLU A 350 -43.48 -27.16 -21.04
CA GLU A 350 -42.84 -26.43 -22.09
C GLU A 350 -43.74 -25.31 -22.63
N ALA A 351 -43.16 -24.15 -22.85
CA ALA A 351 -43.79 -23.00 -23.46
C ALA A 351 -42.92 -22.50 -24.64
N PRO A 352 -43.54 -21.96 -25.70
CA PRO A 352 -42.78 -21.43 -26.82
C PRO A 352 -41.92 -20.25 -26.36
N ASN A 353 -40.66 -20.27 -26.80
CA ASN A 353 -39.77 -19.14 -26.66
C ASN A 353 -39.69 -18.39 -27.98
N THR A 354 -40.01 -17.10 -28.00
CA THR A 354 -40.13 -16.28 -29.21
C THR A 354 -38.98 -15.32 -29.42
N GLY A 355 -37.99 -15.31 -28.57
CA GLY A 355 -36.90 -14.35 -28.70
C GLY A 355 -35.69 -14.62 -27.78
N ASP A 356 -34.67 -13.81 -27.94
CA ASP A 356 -33.50 -13.83 -27.09
C ASP A 356 -33.86 -13.30 -25.69
N PHE A 357 -33.15 -13.79 -24.70
CA PHE A 357 -33.29 -13.32 -23.32
C PHE A 357 -32.10 -12.43 -22.95
N ILE A 358 -32.37 -11.19 -22.54
CA ILE A 358 -31.36 -10.26 -22.09
C ILE A 358 -31.47 -10.12 -20.59
N ASP A 359 -30.34 -10.29 -19.92
CA ASP A 359 -30.19 -10.22 -18.47
C ASP A 359 -29.03 -9.31 -18.06
N ASN A 360 -29.17 -8.62 -16.95
CA ASN A 360 -28.08 -7.84 -16.40
C ASN A 360 -27.13 -8.75 -15.62
N VAL A 361 -25.85 -8.49 -15.77
CA VAL A 361 -24.82 -9.21 -14.99
C VAL A 361 -24.83 -8.66 -13.55
N PRO A 362 -24.69 -9.52 -12.53
CA PRO A 362 -24.48 -9.04 -11.16
C PRO A 362 -23.27 -8.14 -11.09
N TYR A 363 -23.41 -6.97 -10.48
CA TYR A 363 -22.35 -5.98 -10.38
C TYR A 363 -22.01 -5.63 -8.94
N THR A 364 -20.79 -5.13 -8.74
CA THR A 364 -20.29 -4.74 -7.41
C THR A 364 -19.75 -3.31 -7.44
N VAL A 365 -20.13 -2.52 -6.45
CA VAL A 365 -19.56 -1.18 -6.19
C VAL A 365 -18.72 -1.25 -4.93
N ASN A 366 -17.47 -0.80 -5.02
CA ASN A 366 -16.53 -0.73 -3.90
C ASN A 366 -16.09 0.71 -3.67
N ALA A 367 -15.97 1.09 -2.40
CA ALA A 367 -15.32 2.31 -1.95
C ALA A 367 -14.45 1.97 -0.74
N SER A 368 -13.16 2.29 -0.79
CA SER A 368 -12.22 1.95 0.26
C SER A 368 -11.31 3.10 0.64
N ALA A 369 -10.84 3.05 1.88
CA ALA A 369 -9.80 3.92 2.39
C ALA A 369 -8.81 3.07 3.20
N GLU A 370 -7.51 3.30 2.99
CA GLU A 370 -6.42 2.66 3.72
C GLU A 370 -5.49 3.72 4.29
N TYR A 371 -5.16 3.60 5.56
CA TYR A 371 -4.20 4.47 6.24
C TYR A 371 -3.02 3.65 6.74
N SER A 372 -1.82 4.01 6.29
CA SER A 372 -0.58 3.40 6.74
C SER A 372 -0.15 4.06 8.04
N ILE A 373 -0.21 3.30 9.15
CA ILE A 373 0.20 3.73 10.48
C ILE A 373 1.73 3.78 10.57
N PHE A 374 2.35 2.76 9.97
CA PHE A 374 3.79 2.60 9.95
C PHE A 374 4.19 1.97 8.61
N ALA A 375 5.09 2.61 7.89
CA ALA A 375 5.63 2.09 6.64
C ALA A 375 7.12 2.43 6.49
N ASN A 376 7.91 1.41 6.19
CA ASN A 376 9.28 1.53 5.70
C ASN A 376 9.48 0.52 4.56
N ASP A 377 10.68 0.44 3.98
CA ASP A 377 10.96 -0.41 2.82
C ASP A 377 10.71 -1.92 3.05
N LYS A 378 10.65 -2.37 4.30
CA LYS A 378 10.51 -3.79 4.66
C LYS A 378 9.23 -4.11 5.40
N HIS A 379 8.68 -3.16 6.15
CA HIS A 379 7.55 -3.38 7.06
C HIS A 379 6.46 -2.37 6.79
N ASP A 380 5.22 -2.80 6.84
CA ASP A 380 4.05 -1.94 6.68
C ASP A 380 2.90 -2.42 7.58
N ILE A 381 2.23 -1.49 8.25
CA ILE A 381 1.04 -1.74 9.06
C ILE A 381 -0.03 -0.76 8.62
N ARG A 382 -1.14 -1.27 8.10
CA ARG A 382 -2.24 -0.47 7.56
C ARG A 382 -3.57 -0.80 8.19
N LEU A 383 -4.37 0.23 8.43
CA LEU A 383 -5.81 0.12 8.70
C LEU A 383 -6.57 0.41 7.41
N GLY A 384 -7.51 -0.47 7.10
CA GLY A 384 -8.36 -0.37 5.92
C GLY A 384 -9.84 -0.35 6.28
N MET A 385 -10.63 0.31 5.44
CA MET A 385 -12.09 0.26 5.47
C MET A 385 -12.60 0.09 4.04
N LEU A 386 -13.50 -0.88 3.82
CA LEU A 386 -14.12 -1.17 2.54
C LEU A 386 -15.63 -1.16 2.69
N PHE A 387 -16.30 -0.27 1.98
CA PHE A 387 -17.73 -0.38 1.70
C PHE A 387 -17.92 -1.12 0.39
N GLN A 388 -18.74 -2.17 0.41
CA GLN A 388 -19.10 -2.95 -0.78
C GLN A 388 -20.61 -3.04 -0.91
N ARG A 389 -21.12 -2.76 -2.12
CA ARG A 389 -22.49 -3.05 -2.51
C ARG A 389 -22.50 -4.07 -3.63
N TYR A 390 -23.10 -5.23 -3.36
CA TYR A 390 -23.36 -6.27 -4.35
C TYR A 390 -24.81 -6.22 -4.77
N ASN A 391 -25.06 -6.37 -6.07
CA ASN A 391 -26.39 -6.30 -6.67
C ASN A 391 -26.56 -7.39 -7.72
N SER A 392 -27.49 -8.33 -7.48
CA SER A 392 -27.91 -9.37 -8.44
C SER A 392 -29.41 -9.31 -8.67
N SER A 393 -29.97 -10.22 -9.47
CA SER A 393 -31.41 -10.33 -9.75
C SER A 393 -32.24 -10.66 -8.50
N ILE A 394 -31.66 -11.37 -7.53
CA ILE A 394 -32.35 -11.86 -6.31
C ILE A 394 -31.80 -11.19 -5.05
N ILE A 395 -30.50 -10.92 -4.99
CA ILE A 395 -29.80 -10.51 -3.77
C ILE A 395 -29.24 -9.09 -3.92
N HIS A 396 -29.59 -8.21 -2.98
CA HIS A 396 -29.03 -6.87 -2.85
C HIS A 396 -28.37 -6.77 -1.46
N LYS A 397 -27.10 -6.44 -1.41
CA LYS A 397 -26.36 -6.43 -0.15
C LYS A 397 -25.38 -5.28 -0.04
N ASN A 398 -25.32 -4.68 1.15
CA ASN A 398 -24.31 -3.72 1.55
C ASN A 398 -23.46 -4.32 2.68
N GLU A 399 -22.15 -4.11 2.62
CA GLU A 399 -21.20 -4.55 3.64
C GLU A 399 -20.22 -3.41 3.93
N LEU A 400 -19.83 -3.27 5.20
CA LEU A 400 -18.78 -2.35 5.64
C LEU A 400 -17.75 -3.16 6.42
N ILE A 401 -16.56 -3.22 5.89
CA ILE A 401 -15.51 -4.12 6.35
C ILE A 401 -14.33 -3.30 6.84
N GLY A 402 -13.93 -3.49 8.09
CA GLY A 402 -12.68 -3.00 8.64
C GLY A 402 -11.57 -4.01 8.42
N ALA A 403 -10.35 -3.56 8.16
CA ALA A 403 -9.19 -4.40 7.93
C ALA A 403 -7.95 -3.91 8.70
N LEU A 404 -7.14 -4.87 9.12
CA LEU A 404 -5.78 -4.64 9.59
C LEU A 404 -4.85 -5.47 8.73
N THR A 405 -3.97 -4.81 7.99
CA THR A 405 -2.95 -5.47 7.16
C THR A 405 -1.58 -5.25 7.76
N ILE A 406 -0.81 -6.32 7.91
CA ILE A 406 0.54 -6.32 8.46
C ILE A 406 1.48 -6.99 7.45
N LYS A 407 2.51 -6.28 7.05
CA LYS A 407 3.60 -6.76 6.20
C LYS A 407 4.88 -6.79 7.04
N PRO A 408 5.16 -7.92 7.71
CA PRO A 408 6.35 -8.04 8.57
C PRO A 408 7.65 -8.23 7.78
N LEU A 409 7.56 -8.62 6.51
CA LEU A 409 8.69 -8.81 5.59
C LEU A 409 8.25 -8.36 4.18
N SER A 410 9.20 -7.94 3.35
CA SER A 410 8.90 -7.47 1.97
C SER A 410 8.18 -8.50 1.10
N TRP A 411 8.26 -9.79 1.44
CA TRP A 411 7.67 -10.91 0.70
C TRP A 411 6.51 -11.60 1.44
N LEU A 412 6.11 -11.13 2.63
CA LEU A 412 5.09 -11.76 3.48
C LEU A 412 4.10 -10.72 3.97
N ALA A 413 2.82 -10.92 3.69
CA ALA A 413 1.74 -10.03 4.13
C ALA A 413 0.56 -10.84 4.71
N PHE A 414 -0.04 -10.29 5.76
CA PHE A 414 -1.24 -10.80 6.42
C PHE A 414 -2.31 -9.72 6.42
N SER A 415 -3.55 -10.11 6.19
CA SER A 415 -4.69 -9.23 6.36
C SER A 415 -5.76 -9.90 7.21
N GLY A 416 -6.21 -9.22 8.26
CA GLY A 416 -7.37 -9.60 9.05
C GLY A 416 -8.51 -8.62 8.79
N THR A 417 -9.73 -9.12 8.57
CA THR A 417 -10.91 -8.29 8.31
C THR A 417 -12.05 -8.61 9.26
N TYR A 418 -12.93 -7.62 9.46
CA TYR A 418 -14.16 -7.74 10.25
C TYR A 418 -15.30 -6.97 9.60
N ASP A 419 -16.48 -7.61 9.43
CA ASP A 419 -17.69 -6.95 8.92
C ASP A 419 -18.35 -6.15 10.04
N ILE A 420 -18.35 -4.82 9.90
CA ILE A 420 -18.82 -3.86 10.91
C ILE A 420 -20.33 -3.67 10.84
N MET A 421 -20.93 -3.75 9.64
CA MET A 421 -22.31 -3.33 9.38
C MET A 421 -23.35 -4.37 9.78
N ASN A 422 -23.00 -5.63 9.65
CA ASN A 422 -23.91 -6.76 9.92
C ASN A 422 -23.60 -7.38 11.28
N LYS A 423 -24.00 -6.72 12.36
CA LYS A 423 -23.77 -7.16 13.76
C LYS A 423 -24.28 -8.59 14.07
N ASP A 424 -25.27 -9.06 13.32
CA ASP A 424 -25.78 -10.43 13.42
C ASP A 424 -24.83 -11.50 12.84
N TYR A 425 -23.74 -11.08 12.19
CA TYR A 425 -22.75 -11.92 11.57
C TYR A 425 -21.37 -11.53 12.10
N ASN A 426 -20.85 -12.25 13.06
CA ASN A 426 -19.45 -12.12 13.47
C ASN A 426 -18.57 -12.68 12.33
N ARG A 427 -18.23 -11.85 11.35
CA ARG A 427 -17.43 -12.26 10.20
C ARG A 427 -16.00 -11.78 10.38
N TYR A 428 -15.13 -12.74 10.57
CA TYR A 428 -13.69 -12.52 10.53
C TYR A 428 -13.15 -13.10 9.24
N GLY A 429 -12.37 -12.33 8.52
CA GLY A 429 -11.61 -12.78 7.36
C GLY A 429 -10.12 -12.80 7.68
N LEU A 430 -9.42 -13.76 7.11
CA LEU A 430 -7.96 -13.86 7.20
C LEU A 430 -7.40 -14.09 5.81
N ALA A 431 -6.35 -13.37 5.45
CA ALA A 431 -5.61 -13.59 4.22
C ALA A 431 -4.11 -13.60 4.48
N LEU A 432 -3.43 -14.44 3.75
CA LEU A 432 -1.98 -14.60 3.73
C LEU A 432 -1.50 -14.50 2.30
N ASN A 433 -0.51 -13.67 2.07
CA ASN A 433 0.22 -13.61 0.81
C ASN A 433 1.72 -13.85 1.04
N ILE A 434 2.29 -14.75 0.26
CA ILE A 434 3.71 -15.09 0.28
C ILE A 434 4.25 -14.83 -1.12
N SER A 435 5.07 -13.80 -1.27
CA SER A 435 5.53 -13.30 -2.56
C SER A 435 7.06 -13.13 -2.60
N PRO A 436 7.85 -14.22 -2.53
CA PRO A 436 9.26 -14.16 -2.82
C PRO A 436 9.46 -13.83 -4.31
N ARG A 437 10.64 -13.35 -4.67
CA ARG A 437 10.97 -12.69 -5.96
C ARG A 437 10.47 -13.35 -7.25
N TRP A 438 10.11 -14.64 -7.27
CA TRP A 438 9.75 -15.38 -8.47
C TRP A 438 8.37 -16.02 -8.44
N ILE A 439 7.71 -16.09 -7.28
CA ILE A 439 6.39 -16.70 -7.10
C ILE A 439 5.54 -15.88 -6.14
N ASN A 440 4.23 -15.86 -6.37
CA ASN A 440 3.23 -15.30 -5.46
C ASN A 440 2.23 -16.39 -5.10
N LEU A 441 2.10 -16.67 -3.82
CA LEU A 441 1.16 -17.60 -3.24
C LEU A 441 0.18 -16.83 -2.38
N HIS A 442 -1.12 -17.05 -2.56
CA HIS A 442 -2.12 -16.46 -1.68
C HIS A 442 -3.10 -17.53 -1.19
N ILE A 443 -3.53 -17.36 0.03
CA ILE A 443 -4.66 -18.06 0.62
C ILE A 443 -5.45 -17.06 1.46
N ALA A 444 -6.76 -17.10 1.31
CA ALA A 444 -7.65 -16.23 2.06
C ALA A 444 -8.96 -16.92 2.39
N SER A 445 -9.54 -16.58 3.53
CA SER A 445 -10.86 -17.05 3.94
C SER A 445 -11.58 -15.94 4.70
N ASP A 446 -12.81 -15.63 4.31
CA ASP A 446 -13.65 -14.60 4.95
C ASP A 446 -14.66 -15.21 5.95
N TYR A 447 -14.37 -16.34 6.48
CA TYR A 447 -15.17 -16.86 7.57
C TYR A 447 -14.35 -17.77 8.48
N VAL A 448 -14.02 -17.24 9.64
CA VAL A 448 -13.56 -18.03 10.76
C VAL A 448 -14.72 -18.03 11.77
N THR A 449 -15.45 -19.14 11.89
CA THR A 449 -16.62 -19.19 12.77
C THR A 449 -16.18 -18.97 14.22
N PRO A 450 -16.67 -17.94 14.89
CA PRO A 450 -16.33 -17.74 16.30
C PRO A 450 -17.16 -18.64 17.23
N LYS A 451 -18.29 -19.16 16.75
CA LYS A 451 -19.20 -19.98 17.55
C LYS A 451 -19.44 -21.32 16.88
N ILE A 452 -18.86 -22.34 17.46
CA ILE A 452 -19.11 -23.75 17.18
C ILE A 452 -19.71 -24.36 18.45
N ASN A 453 -20.69 -25.24 18.28
CA ASN A 453 -21.22 -26.00 19.42
C ASN A 453 -20.19 -27.06 19.87
N HIS A 454 -20.49 -27.78 20.93
CA HIS A 454 -19.64 -28.85 21.48
C HIS A 454 -19.35 -29.98 20.47
N GLN A 455 -20.10 -30.07 19.41
CA GLN A 455 -19.94 -31.06 18.32
C GLN A 455 -19.27 -30.49 17.06
N TYR A 456 -18.63 -29.31 17.13
CA TYR A 456 -17.95 -28.61 16.03
C TYR A 456 -18.89 -28.17 14.90
N ILE A 457 -20.20 -28.01 15.14
CA ILE A 457 -21.14 -27.46 14.15
C ILE A 457 -21.19 -25.95 14.29
N PRO A 458 -21.02 -25.15 13.21
CA PRO A 458 -21.21 -23.71 13.22
C PRO A 458 -22.64 -23.36 13.65
N ILE A 459 -22.78 -22.59 14.74
CA ILE A 459 -24.09 -22.18 15.27
C ILE A 459 -24.64 -20.97 14.50
N ASP A 460 -23.74 -20.05 14.09
CA ASP A 460 -24.13 -18.81 13.44
C ASP A 460 -24.49 -19.00 11.96
N LYS A 461 -25.09 -17.96 11.38
CA LYS A 461 -25.42 -17.88 9.96
C LYS A 461 -24.19 -18.23 9.13
N PHE A 462 -24.37 -19.10 8.14
CA PHE A 462 -23.27 -19.69 7.40
C PHE A 462 -22.78 -18.77 6.28
N ASN A 463 -21.49 -18.46 6.30
CA ASN A 463 -20.81 -17.78 5.21
C ASN A 463 -19.35 -18.23 5.20
N LEU A 464 -18.95 -18.95 4.16
CA LEU A 464 -17.58 -19.41 3.99
C LEU A 464 -17.11 -18.98 2.61
N ASN A 465 -16.06 -18.20 2.56
CA ASN A 465 -15.36 -17.86 1.34
C ASN A 465 -13.91 -18.29 1.47
N ILE A 466 -13.40 -18.98 0.48
CA ILE A 466 -12.00 -19.42 0.41
C ILE A 466 -11.44 -19.03 -0.94
N SER A 467 -10.26 -18.48 -0.94
CA SER A 467 -9.48 -18.23 -2.14
C SER A 467 -8.07 -18.75 -1.95
N PHE A 468 -7.54 -19.39 -2.97
CA PHE A 468 -6.12 -19.74 -3.01
C PHE A 468 -5.62 -19.70 -4.45
N GLY A 469 -4.36 -19.41 -4.62
CA GLY A 469 -3.75 -19.43 -5.95
C GLY A 469 -2.26 -19.20 -5.94
N VAL A 470 -1.69 -19.48 -7.09
CA VAL A 470 -0.25 -19.41 -7.36
C VAL A 470 -0.03 -18.65 -8.66
N SER A 471 0.85 -17.69 -8.67
CA SER A 471 1.32 -17.02 -9.88
C SER A 471 2.84 -16.85 -9.89
N PHE A 472 3.42 -16.81 -11.07
CA PHE A 472 4.84 -16.54 -11.27
C PHE A 472 5.04 -15.04 -11.50
N ILE A 473 6.03 -14.47 -10.84
CA ILE A 473 6.33 -13.06 -10.92
C ILE A 473 7.23 -12.81 -12.13
N LEU A 474 6.81 -11.86 -12.96
CA LEU A 474 7.59 -11.28 -14.05
C LEU A 474 8.11 -9.93 -13.58
N GLY A 475 9.38 -9.62 -13.82
CA GLY A 475 9.95 -8.34 -13.40
C GLY A 475 9.23 -7.14 -14.01
N LYS A 476 9.30 -5.99 -13.36
CA LYS A 476 9.02 -4.71 -14.01
C LYS A 476 10.11 -4.41 -15.03
N PRO A 477 9.78 -3.75 -16.14
CA PRO A 477 10.82 -3.14 -16.98
C PRO A 477 11.67 -2.22 -16.12
N ARG A 478 12.99 -2.36 -16.21
CA ARG A 478 13.92 -1.47 -15.50
C ARG A 478 13.83 -0.07 -16.09
N ASP A 479 13.98 0.90 -15.22
CA ASP A 479 14.08 2.31 -15.48
C ASP A 479 15.08 2.82 -14.45
N THR A 480 16.37 2.81 -14.84
CA THR A 480 17.49 2.89 -13.88
C THR A 480 17.63 4.31 -13.33
N ASP A 481 17.39 5.33 -14.14
CA ASP A 481 17.49 6.74 -13.77
C ASP A 481 16.14 7.36 -13.34
N HIS A 482 15.03 6.58 -13.45
CA HIS A 482 13.68 6.97 -13.02
C HIS A 482 13.09 8.18 -13.78
N ASP A 483 13.45 8.32 -15.04
CA ASP A 483 12.93 9.38 -15.93
C ASP A 483 11.54 9.06 -16.52
N GLY A 484 11.06 7.80 -16.34
CA GLY A 484 9.77 7.30 -16.84
C GLY A 484 9.85 6.57 -18.16
N VAL A 485 11.05 6.41 -18.74
CA VAL A 485 11.33 5.61 -19.93
C VAL A 485 12.15 4.39 -19.51
N VAL A 486 11.72 3.20 -19.92
CA VAL A 486 12.39 1.96 -19.53
C VAL A 486 13.73 1.82 -20.25
N ASP A 487 14.78 1.28 -19.57
CA ASP A 487 16.16 1.13 -20.03
C ASP A 487 16.28 0.65 -21.49
N ARG A 488 15.42 -0.29 -21.89
CA ARG A 488 15.46 -0.82 -23.29
C ARG A 488 15.07 0.21 -24.35
N LYS A 489 14.30 1.24 -23.99
CA LYS A 489 13.83 2.30 -24.90
C LYS A 489 14.53 3.61 -24.67
N ASP A 490 15.25 3.67 -23.58
CA ASP A 490 15.99 4.82 -23.14
C ASP A 490 17.31 4.90 -23.90
N LYS A 491 17.59 6.07 -24.43
CA LYS A 491 18.85 6.40 -25.09
C LYS A 491 19.78 7.24 -24.23
N CYS A 492 19.27 7.75 -23.12
CA CYS A 492 19.99 8.60 -22.19
C CYS A 492 19.86 8.04 -20.75
N PRO A 493 20.52 6.90 -20.43
CA PRO A 493 20.27 6.08 -19.24
C PRO A 493 20.71 6.70 -17.90
N ASP A 494 21.21 7.92 -17.91
CA ASP A 494 21.69 8.63 -16.72
C ASP A 494 21.02 10.02 -16.59
N THR A 495 19.77 10.14 -17.03
CA THR A 495 19.03 11.39 -16.90
C THR A 495 18.79 11.74 -15.42
N PRO A 496 19.13 12.95 -14.97
CA PRO A 496 18.93 13.34 -13.58
C PRO A 496 17.45 13.31 -13.15
N LEU A 497 17.23 12.88 -11.92
CA LEU A 497 15.89 12.70 -11.36
C LEU A 497 15.03 13.97 -11.45
N GLY A 498 13.84 13.86 -12.01
CA GLY A 498 12.87 14.96 -12.07
C GLY A 498 12.96 15.83 -13.31
N ILE A 499 13.90 15.56 -14.20
CA ILE A 499 14.03 16.26 -15.50
C ILE A 499 12.96 15.74 -16.45
N LYS A 500 12.37 16.66 -17.23
CA LYS A 500 11.43 16.29 -18.30
C LYS A 500 12.20 15.70 -19.48
N VAL A 501 11.74 14.54 -19.95
CA VAL A 501 12.36 13.82 -21.05
C VAL A 501 11.41 13.64 -22.22
N ASN A 502 11.98 13.40 -23.39
CA ASN A 502 11.25 12.99 -24.58
C ASN A 502 10.92 11.48 -24.54
N LYS A 503 10.28 10.95 -25.59
CA LYS A 503 9.88 9.52 -25.67
C LYS A 503 11.07 8.54 -25.70
N LYS A 504 12.30 9.02 -25.78
CA LYS A 504 13.53 8.22 -25.83
C LYS A 504 14.35 8.32 -24.54
N GLY A 505 13.80 8.94 -23.48
CA GLY A 505 14.48 9.12 -22.20
C GLY A 505 15.50 10.27 -22.17
N CYS A 506 15.67 11.01 -23.25
CA CYS A 506 16.61 12.11 -23.25
C CYS A 506 15.94 13.42 -22.81
N PRO A 507 16.65 14.24 -22.03
CA PRO A 507 16.18 15.57 -21.68
C PRO A 507 15.70 16.38 -22.89
N ILE A 508 14.67 17.20 -22.65
CA ILE A 508 14.16 18.08 -23.74
C ILE A 508 15.18 19.18 -23.99
N ASP A 509 15.38 19.50 -25.24
CA ASP A 509 16.17 20.56 -25.76
C ASP A 509 15.26 21.29 -26.76
N THR A 510 14.80 22.49 -26.39
CA THR A 510 13.66 23.14 -27.05
C THR A 510 14.08 23.93 -28.28
N ASP A 511 15.24 24.60 -28.24
CA ASP A 511 15.75 25.39 -29.36
C ASP A 511 16.73 24.61 -30.26
N GLY A 512 17.20 23.44 -29.76
CA GLY A 512 18.00 22.49 -30.56
C GLY A 512 19.47 22.84 -30.64
N ASP A 513 20.00 23.61 -29.70
CA ASP A 513 21.39 24.05 -29.64
C ASP A 513 22.35 22.98 -29.12
N GLY A 514 21.81 21.87 -28.57
CA GLY A 514 22.55 20.74 -28.02
C GLY A 514 22.67 20.76 -26.50
N ILE A 515 22.17 21.78 -25.83
CA ILE A 515 22.13 21.90 -24.37
C ILE A 515 20.68 21.66 -23.89
N PRO A 516 20.43 20.71 -23.05
CA PRO A 516 19.07 20.46 -22.58
C PRO A 516 18.49 21.62 -21.76
N ASP A 517 17.17 21.88 -21.89
CA ASP A 517 16.41 22.96 -21.23
C ASP A 517 16.73 23.16 -19.72
N TYR A 518 17.09 22.11 -19.00
CA TYR A 518 17.38 22.21 -17.57
C TYR A 518 18.80 22.70 -17.24
N LEU A 519 19.70 22.68 -18.22
CA LEU A 519 21.05 23.22 -18.11
C LEU A 519 21.16 24.53 -18.88
N ASP A 520 20.23 24.74 -19.79
CA ASP A 520 20.24 25.88 -20.69
C ASP A 520 19.80 27.17 -19.97
N LYS A 521 20.64 28.16 -20.02
CA LYS A 521 20.38 29.52 -19.52
C LYS A 521 19.88 30.48 -20.59
N CYS A 522 20.00 30.08 -21.84
CA CYS A 522 19.65 30.90 -23.01
C CYS A 522 18.64 30.12 -23.92
N PRO A 523 17.39 29.90 -23.45
CA PRO A 523 16.45 28.95 -24.06
C PRO A 523 15.86 29.35 -25.42
N ASP A 524 16.36 30.37 -26.02
CA ASP A 524 15.95 30.89 -27.33
C ASP A 524 17.17 31.16 -28.24
N THR A 525 18.15 30.27 -28.22
CA THR A 525 19.36 30.38 -29.05
C THR A 525 19.01 30.44 -30.58
N PRO A 526 19.43 31.46 -31.30
CA PRO A 526 19.14 31.57 -32.72
C PRO A 526 19.70 30.38 -33.49
N LYS A 527 19.00 29.94 -34.54
CA LYS A 527 19.43 28.79 -35.35
C LYS A 527 20.80 28.99 -36.04
N GLU A 528 21.16 30.21 -36.31
CA GLU A 528 22.44 30.58 -36.89
C GLU A 528 23.62 30.45 -35.91
N ALA A 529 23.29 30.42 -34.62
CA ALA A 529 24.25 30.28 -33.53
C ALA A 529 24.42 28.81 -33.07
N ILE A 530 23.63 27.87 -33.62
CA ILE A 530 23.75 26.44 -33.26
C ILE A 530 25.16 25.96 -33.61
N GLY A 531 25.88 25.43 -32.62
CA GLY A 531 27.28 25.01 -32.71
C GLY A 531 28.29 26.08 -32.27
N PHE A 532 27.81 27.27 -31.92
CA PHE A 532 28.59 28.38 -31.34
C PHE A 532 28.04 28.76 -29.98
N VAL A 533 27.69 27.75 -29.14
CA VAL A 533 27.19 27.94 -27.80
C VAL A 533 28.15 27.37 -26.74
N ASP A 534 28.10 27.92 -25.55
CA ASP A 534 28.84 27.43 -24.41
C ASP A 534 28.11 26.23 -23.73
N ASN A 535 28.68 25.74 -22.65
CA ASN A 535 28.07 24.65 -21.86
C ASN A 535 26.74 25.02 -21.15
N ASN A 536 26.32 26.30 -21.26
CA ASN A 536 25.07 26.79 -20.69
C ASN A 536 24.02 27.13 -21.77
N GLY A 537 24.28 26.81 -23.03
CA GLY A 537 23.40 27.12 -24.15
C GLY A 537 23.48 28.56 -24.66
N CYS A 538 24.40 29.38 -24.12
CA CYS A 538 24.52 30.76 -24.52
C CYS A 538 25.55 30.92 -25.64
N THR A 539 25.28 31.82 -26.60
CA THR A 539 26.17 32.06 -27.71
C THR A 539 27.56 32.44 -27.25
N LEU A 540 28.55 31.74 -27.82
CA LEU A 540 29.93 32.03 -27.51
C LEU A 540 30.29 33.45 -28.02
N ASP A 541 31.08 34.11 -27.22
CA ASP A 541 31.76 35.35 -27.50
C ASP A 541 33.19 35.13 -27.01
N THR A 542 34.07 34.64 -27.90
CA THR A 542 35.36 34.05 -27.52
C THR A 542 36.35 35.09 -27.02
N ASP A 543 36.32 36.28 -27.55
CA ASP A 543 37.20 37.36 -27.13
C ASP A 543 36.50 38.36 -26.18
N GLY A 544 35.16 38.23 -26.01
CA GLY A 544 34.42 39.02 -25.03
C GLY A 544 34.10 40.44 -25.43
N ASP A 545 34.06 40.72 -26.70
CA ASP A 545 33.84 42.09 -27.23
C ASP A 545 32.34 42.44 -27.36
N SER A 546 31.47 41.56 -26.98
CA SER A 546 29.99 41.62 -27.01
C SER A 546 29.39 41.37 -28.42
N ILE A 547 30.18 40.98 -29.39
CA ILE A 547 29.71 40.47 -30.65
C ILE A 547 29.86 38.95 -30.67
N PRO A 548 28.80 38.18 -30.75
CA PRO A 548 28.88 36.72 -30.70
C PRO A 548 29.71 36.16 -31.87
N ASP A 549 30.49 35.09 -31.62
CA ASP A 549 31.45 34.46 -32.57
C ASP A 549 30.86 34.23 -33.97
N TYR A 550 29.58 33.88 -34.06
CA TYR A 550 28.93 33.63 -35.36
C TYR A 550 28.67 34.89 -36.19
N ARG A 551 28.85 36.10 -35.58
CA ARG A 551 28.73 37.40 -36.25
C ARG A 551 30.02 38.19 -36.29
N ASP A 552 31.00 37.76 -35.50
CA ASP A 552 32.24 38.49 -35.33
C ASP A 552 33.21 38.30 -36.53
N LYS A 553 33.77 39.38 -37.04
CA LYS A 553 34.78 39.41 -38.13
C LYS A 553 36.19 39.56 -37.62
N CYS A 554 36.34 39.95 -36.36
CA CYS A 554 37.65 40.18 -35.76
C CYS A 554 37.77 39.26 -34.48
N PRO A 555 37.80 37.96 -34.65
CA PRO A 555 37.58 36.95 -33.56
C PRO A 555 38.74 36.83 -32.54
N ASN A 556 39.58 37.82 -32.48
CA ASN A 556 40.66 37.95 -31.51
C ASN A 556 40.83 39.42 -31.14
N THR A 557 39.73 40.11 -30.92
CA THR A 557 39.76 41.50 -30.43
C THR A 557 40.48 41.51 -29.09
N PRO A 558 41.51 42.28 -28.92
CA PRO A 558 42.21 42.35 -27.63
C PRO A 558 41.22 42.72 -26.50
N LYS A 559 41.41 42.16 -25.33
CA LYS A 559 40.54 42.45 -24.18
C LYS A 559 40.43 43.94 -23.85
N GLU A 560 41.47 44.67 -24.19
CA GLU A 560 41.56 46.11 -23.97
C GLU A 560 40.71 46.90 -24.94
N ALA A 561 40.35 46.29 -26.11
CA ALA A 561 39.45 46.85 -27.10
C ALA A 561 37.96 46.61 -26.86
N ILE A 562 37.61 45.75 -25.85
CA ILE A 562 36.24 45.48 -25.49
C ILE A 562 35.49 46.77 -25.15
N GLY A 563 34.38 47.04 -25.82
CA GLY A 563 33.59 48.25 -25.67
C GLY A 563 34.01 49.38 -26.60
N PHE A 564 35.10 49.22 -27.39
CA PHE A 564 35.61 50.13 -28.42
C PHE A 564 35.64 49.42 -29.77
N VAL A 565 34.63 48.62 -30.05
CA VAL A 565 34.51 47.87 -31.30
C VAL A 565 33.34 48.35 -32.16
N ASP A 566 33.46 48.18 -33.45
CA ASP A 566 32.36 48.43 -34.38
C ASP A 566 31.32 47.24 -34.33
N LYS A 567 30.25 47.37 -35.11
CA LYS A 567 29.18 46.34 -35.18
C LYS A 567 29.67 44.99 -35.72
N ASN A 568 30.91 44.84 -36.17
CA ASN A 568 31.50 43.59 -36.65
C ASN A 568 32.64 43.11 -35.73
N GLY A 569 32.81 43.67 -34.54
CA GLY A 569 33.81 43.26 -33.59
C GLY A 569 35.20 43.85 -33.78
N CYS A 570 35.38 44.84 -34.63
CA CYS A 570 36.73 45.39 -34.94
C CYS A 570 37.00 46.72 -34.20
N PRO A 571 38.22 46.93 -33.62
CA PRO A 571 38.54 48.08 -32.79
C PRO A 571 38.45 49.45 -33.51
N LEU A 572 37.95 50.44 -32.78
CA LEU A 572 37.86 51.88 -33.24
C LEU A 572 39.13 52.65 -32.98
N ASP A 573 39.35 53.72 -33.73
CA ASP A 573 40.40 54.76 -33.59
C ASP A 573 39.75 56.12 -33.87
N THR A 574 39.47 56.89 -32.83
CA THR A 574 38.56 58.04 -32.87
C THR A 574 39.29 59.37 -33.12
N ASP A 575 40.51 59.60 -32.60
CA ASP A 575 41.28 60.87 -32.78
C ASP A 575 42.33 60.79 -33.89
N GLY A 576 42.60 59.59 -34.38
CA GLY A 576 43.44 59.41 -35.56
C GLY A 576 44.93 59.54 -35.26
N ASP A 577 45.40 59.30 -34.09
CA ASP A 577 46.80 59.36 -33.70
C ASP A 577 47.59 58.08 -34.07
N GLY A 578 46.87 57.07 -34.57
CA GLY A 578 47.40 55.76 -34.99
C GLY A 578 47.38 54.71 -33.91
N ILE A 579 46.88 55.07 -32.78
CA ILE A 579 46.65 54.15 -31.66
C ILE A 579 45.12 53.92 -31.52
N PRO A 580 44.62 52.67 -31.58
CA PRO A 580 43.19 52.38 -31.41
C PRO A 580 42.67 52.87 -30.05
N ASP A 581 41.39 53.36 -29.98
CA ASP A 581 40.73 53.92 -28.77
C ASP A 581 40.94 53.12 -27.47
N TYR A 582 41.02 51.78 -27.55
CA TYR A 582 41.25 50.95 -26.40
C TYR A 582 42.68 50.93 -25.89
N LEU A 583 43.65 51.31 -26.72
CA LEU A 583 45.05 51.46 -26.36
C LEU A 583 45.38 52.93 -26.06
N ASP A 584 44.53 53.80 -26.55
CA ASP A 584 44.71 55.22 -26.34
C ASP A 584 44.18 55.64 -24.98
N LYS A 585 45.10 56.06 -24.13
CA LYS A 585 44.79 56.56 -22.78
C LYS A 585 44.59 58.09 -22.77
N CYS A 586 44.94 58.73 -23.90
CA CYS A 586 44.89 60.16 -24.01
C CYS A 586 44.02 60.56 -25.20
N SER A 587 42.77 60.14 -25.24
CA SER A 587 41.78 60.19 -26.29
C SER A 587 41.49 61.53 -26.92
N ASN A 588 42.32 62.52 -26.68
CA ASN A 588 42.30 63.85 -27.28
C ASN A 588 43.73 64.39 -27.41
N THR A 589 44.67 63.53 -27.81
CA THR A 589 46.04 63.95 -28.02
C THR A 589 46.13 64.95 -29.24
N PRO A 590 46.61 66.08 -29.01
CA PRO A 590 46.71 67.05 -30.11
C PRO A 590 47.57 66.51 -31.29
N ALA A 591 47.06 66.59 -32.47
CA ALA A 591 47.68 66.04 -33.69
C ALA A 591 49.08 66.53 -33.85
N GLY A 592 50.10 65.62 -34.01
CA GLY A 592 51.49 65.96 -34.26
C GLY A 592 52.44 65.89 -33.09
N LEU A 593 51.98 65.52 -31.84
CA LEU A 593 52.83 65.16 -30.70
C LEU A 593 53.36 63.71 -30.89
N GLN A 594 54.62 63.46 -30.48
CA GLN A 594 55.11 62.10 -30.35
C GLN A 594 54.45 61.46 -29.08
N VAL A 595 53.66 60.47 -29.31
CA VAL A 595 53.05 59.71 -28.29
C VAL A 595 53.75 58.36 -28.06
N ASP A 596 53.64 57.84 -26.93
CA ASP A 596 54.08 56.45 -26.68
C ASP A 596 53.14 55.44 -27.29
N SER A 597 53.36 54.16 -27.01
CA SER A 597 52.54 53.04 -27.54
C SER A 597 51.09 53.04 -27.09
N VAL A 598 50.71 54.00 -26.24
CA VAL A 598 49.37 54.14 -25.65
C VAL A 598 48.76 55.51 -25.84
N GLY A 599 49.22 56.26 -26.81
CA GLY A 599 48.67 57.55 -27.15
C GLY A 599 48.98 58.69 -26.20
N CYS A 600 49.90 58.53 -25.24
CA CYS A 600 50.12 59.49 -24.17
C CYS A 600 51.53 60.19 -24.24
N PRO A 601 51.68 61.41 -23.76
CA PRO A 601 52.94 62.02 -23.49
C PRO A 601 53.78 61.34 -22.43
N SER A 602 55.13 61.43 -22.43
CA SER A 602 56.04 60.66 -21.53
C SER A 602 55.77 60.88 -20.06
N ASP A 603 55.73 59.73 -19.30
CA ASP A 603 55.66 59.62 -17.85
C ASP A 603 56.67 58.53 -17.46
N LYS A 604 57.76 58.89 -16.74
CA LYS A 604 58.96 58.05 -16.63
C LYS A 604 58.89 56.93 -15.61
N ASP A 605 58.28 57.13 -14.42
CA ASP A 605 58.08 56.12 -13.41
C ASP A 605 56.65 55.49 -13.44
N GLY A 606 55.78 56.07 -14.25
CA GLY A 606 54.50 55.53 -14.62
C GLY A 606 53.46 55.59 -13.50
N ASP A 607 53.53 56.48 -12.58
CA ASP A 607 52.60 56.62 -11.46
C ASP A 607 51.28 57.31 -11.81
N GLY A 608 51.21 57.89 -13.00
CA GLY A 608 50.05 58.57 -13.57
C GLY A 608 50.11 60.06 -13.47
N VAL A 609 51.25 60.65 -13.03
CA VAL A 609 51.55 62.05 -13.04
C VAL A 609 52.64 62.25 -14.11
N PRO A 610 52.38 62.96 -15.22
CA PRO A 610 53.38 63.17 -16.26
C PRO A 610 54.64 63.81 -15.71
N ASP A 611 55.86 63.43 -16.24
CA ASP A 611 57.20 63.89 -15.82
C ASP A 611 57.28 65.40 -15.50
N TYR A 612 56.46 66.21 -16.11
CA TYR A 612 56.49 67.65 -15.97
C TYR A 612 55.67 68.18 -14.73
N LEU A 613 54.90 67.24 -14.03
CA LEU A 613 54.13 67.59 -12.84
C LEU A 613 54.55 66.78 -11.60
N ASP A 614 55.41 65.77 -11.70
CA ASP A 614 55.75 64.81 -10.67
C ASP A 614 56.83 65.28 -9.69
N LEU A 615 56.51 65.09 -8.34
CA LEU A 615 57.45 65.45 -7.23
C LEU A 615 58.11 64.20 -6.58
N CYS A 616 57.63 62.93 -6.86
CA CYS A 616 58.20 61.68 -6.41
C CYS A 616 58.60 60.80 -7.64
N PRO A 617 59.54 61.15 -8.42
CA PRO A 617 59.83 60.59 -9.73
C PRO A 617 60.43 59.18 -9.72
N GLU A 618 60.38 58.49 -8.63
CA GLU A 618 60.79 57.07 -8.45
C GLU A 618 59.73 56.31 -7.62
N THR A 619 58.47 56.67 -7.71
CA THR A 619 57.35 55.93 -7.07
C THR A 619 57.31 54.51 -7.52
N PRO A 620 57.27 53.51 -6.58
CA PRO A 620 57.18 52.07 -6.94
C PRO A 620 55.97 51.81 -7.80
N ILE A 621 56.15 51.02 -8.87
CA ILE A 621 55.10 50.68 -9.82
C ILE A 621 53.86 50.02 -9.21
N ALA A 622 54.01 49.38 -8.04
CA ALA A 622 52.91 48.76 -7.28
C ALA A 622 52.00 49.81 -6.59
N ALA A 623 52.48 51.07 -6.42
CA ALA A 623 51.72 52.17 -5.84
C ALA A 623 51.01 53.02 -6.91
N LYS A 624 51.11 52.63 -8.15
CA LYS A 624 50.52 53.35 -9.26
C LYS A 624 49.00 53.48 -9.13
N GLY A 625 48.49 54.68 -9.13
CA GLY A 625 47.09 55.03 -8.95
C GLY A 625 46.63 55.11 -7.49
N MET A 626 47.55 54.85 -6.54
CA MET A 626 47.34 54.99 -5.08
C MET A 626 48.39 56.03 -4.59
N VAL A 627 48.50 57.10 -5.32
CA VAL A 627 49.38 58.22 -5.00
C VAL A 627 48.57 59.48 -4.81
N ASP A 628 49.13 60.45 -4.07
CA ASP A 628 48.54 61.79 -3.99
C ASP A 628 48.73 62.59 -5.30
N LYS A 629 48.19 63.77 -5.35
CA LYS A 629 48.27 64.62 -6.58
C LYS A 629 49.67 65.02 -6.97
N ASN A 630 50.70 64.67 -6.19
CA ASN A 630 52.13 65.03 -6.48
C ASN A 630 52.94 63.71 -6.73
N GLY A 631 52.33 62.54 -6.92
CA GLY A 631 52.97 61.25 -7.24
C GLY A 631 53.45 60.44 -6.04
N CYS A 632 52.99 60.65 -4.74
CA CYS A 632 53.50 59.97 -3.58
C CYS A 632 52.48 58.97 -2.99
N PRO A 633 52.88 57.71 -2.55
CA PRO A 633 51.94 56.61 -2.10
C PRO A 633 51.11 56.94 -0.85
N LEU A 634 49.83 56.41 -0.76
CA LEU A 634 48.85 56.55 0.30
C LEU A 634 48.91 55.37 1.32
N ASP A 635 48.52 55.64 2.60
CA ASP A 635 48.29 54.68 3.71
C ASP A 635 47.03 55.16 4.45
N THR A 636 45.84 54.50 4.27
CA THR A 636 44.52 55.07 4.61
C THR A 636 44.13 54.81 6.06
N ASP A 637 44.41 53.64 6.67
CA ASP A 637 44.02 53.28 8.04
C ASP A 637 45.16 53.43 9.05
N GLY A 638 46.38 53.62 8.60
CA GLY A 638 47.54 53.91 9.45
C GLY A 638 48.10 52.71 10.19
N ASP A 639 47.89 51.51 9.72
CA ASP A 639 48.37 50.26 10.34
C ASP A 639 49.85 49.99 10.00
N GLY A 640 50.43 50.77 9.08
CA GLY A 640 51.81 50.70 8.66
C GLY A 640 52.02 49.87 7.41
N VAL A 641 50.98 49.41 6.76
CA VAL A 641 50.98 48.72 5.46
C VAL A 641 50.34 49.68 4.45
N PRO A 642 51.09 50.19 3.46
CA PRO A 642 50.54 51.09 2.46
C PRO A 642 49.36 50.43 1.71
N ASP A 643 48.33 51.23 1.33
CA ASP A 643 47.09 50.79 0.70
C ASP A 643 47.27 49.74 -0.44
N TYR A 644 48.35 49.86 -1.18
CA TYR A 644 48.62 48.92 -2.31
C TYR A 644 49.14 47.56 -1.90
N LEU A 645 49.49 47.35 -0.65
CA LEU A 645 49.90 46.08 -0.01
C LEU A 645 48.89 45.55 0.99
N ASP A 646 47.91 46.37 1.39
CA ASP A 646 46.95 46.06 2.44
C ASP A 646 45.72 45.35 1.87
N LEU A 647 45.42 44.16 2.42
CA LEU A 647 44.24 43.35 2.06
C LEU A 647 43.05 43.61 2.99
N CYS A 648 43.28 44.27 4.15
CA CYS A 648 42.25 44.58 5.16
C CYS A 648 42.20 46.09 5.48
N PRO A 649 41.77 46.90 4.53
CA PRO A 649 41.88 48.38 4.57
C PRO A 649 40.95 49.10 5.57
N GLY A 650 40.77 48.50 6.69
CA GLY A 650 39.96 49.02 7.81
C GLY A 650 40.28 48.29 9.09
N THR A 651 41.51 47.86 9.27
CA THR A 651 41.98 47.18 10.48
C THR A 651 41.80 48.04 11.72
N PRO A 652 41.06 47.55 12.74
CA PRO A 652 40.81 48.34 13.97
C PRO A 652 42.10 48.66 14.69
N LEU A 653 42.16 49.83 15.31
CA LEU A 653 43.33 50.34 16.06
C LEU A 653 43.82 49.38 17.13
N GLU A 654 42.90 48.60 17.73
CA GLU A 654 43.19 47.60 18.75
C GLU A 654 43.92 46.35 18.18
N ALA A 655 43.81 46.10 16.91
CA ALA A 655 44.48 45.00 16.20
C ALA A 655 45.86 45.40 15.64
N HIS A 656 46.21 46.65 15.65
CA HIS A 656 47.54 47.13 15.22
C HIS A 656 48.65 46.45 16.06
N GLY A 657 49.46 45.65 15.39
CA GLY A 657 50.50 44.83 16.06
C GLY A 657 50.16 43.35 16.16
N PHE A 658 48.95 42.96 15.82
CA PHE A 658 48.49 41.56 15.72
C PHE A 658 47.97 41.29 14.30
N ILE A 659 48.61 41.83 13.32
CA ILE A 659 48.31 41.70 11.90
C ILE A 659 49.33 40.83 11.18
N ASP A 660 48.91 40.22 10.10
CA ASP A 660 49.82 39.54 9.19
C ASP A 660 50.51 40.59 8.23
N LYS A 661 51.39 40.09 7.41
CA LYS A 661 52.12 40.92 6.41
C LYS A 661 51.22 41.62 5.42
N ASN A 662 49.91 41.31 5.36
CA ASN A 662 48.95 41.89 4.43
C ASN A 662 47.94 42.80 5.15
N GLY A 663 48.19 43.23 6.36
CA GLY A 663 47.33 44.13 7.13
C GLY A 663 46.13 43.46 7.84
N CYS A 664 46.01 42.11 7.85
CA CYS A 664 44.82 41.44 8.37
C CYS A 664 45.05 40.87 9.78
N PRO A 665 44.05 40.98 10.73
CA PRO A 665 44.13 40.38 12.07
C PRO A 665 44.32 38.87 12.04
N LEU A 666 45.22 38.36 12.93
CA LEU A 666 45.53 36.93 13.07
C LEU A 666 44.44 36.18 13.84
N ASP A 667 44.15 34.92 13.48
CA ASP A 667 43.34 33.94 14.19
C ASP A 667 44.12 32.60 14.15
N SER A 668 44.79 32.31 15.28
CA SER A 668 45.85 31.26 15.31
C SER A 668 45.32 29.85 15.47
N ASP A 669 44.15 29.63 16.13
CA ASP A 669 43.56 28.28 16.29
C ASP A 669 42.36 28.04 15.39
N GLY A 670 41.80 29.04 14.72
CA GLY A 670 40.78 28.90 13.67
C GLY A 670 39.35 28.73 14.20
N ASP A 671 39.09 29.14 15.42
CA ASP A 671 37.77 29.03 16.03
C ASP A 671 36.78 30.16 15.65
N GLY A 672 37.26 31.15 14.90
CA GLY A 672 36.49 32.28 14.39
C GLY A 672 36.58 33.53 15.22
N ILE A 673 37.41 33.57 16.30
CA ILE A 673 37.67 34.73 17.13
C ILE A 673 39.12 35.15 16.93
N PRO A 674 39.43 36.38 16.45
CA PRO A 674 40.80 36.83 16.22
C PRO A 674 41.65 36.88 17.52
N ASP A 675 42.95 36.59 17.43
CA ASP A 675 43.91 36.49 18.51
C ASP A 675 43.86 37.65 19.53
N PHE A 676 43.59 38.88 19.08
CA PHE A 676 43.51 40.02 19.93
C PHE A 676 42.26 40.05 20.85
N ALA A 677 41.23 39.27 20.46
CA ALA A 677 39.96 39.16 21.18
C ALA A 677 39.80 37.80 21.87
N ASP A 678 40.63 36.80 21.50
CA ASP A 678 40.56 35.45 21.99
C ASP A 678 41.25 35.25 23.34
N LYS A 679 40.50 34.68 24.30
CA LYS A 679 40.99 34.33 25.63
C LYS A 679 41.35 32.85 25.77
N CYS A 680 41.01 32.03 24.81
CA CYS A 680 41.28 30.61 24.79
C CYS A 680 42.03 30.18 23.51
N PRO A 681 43.27 30.62 23.32
CA PRO A 681 44.03 30.58 22.07
C PRO A 681 44.48 29.15 21.65
N ASN A 682 43.79 28.12 22.04
CA ASN A 682 44.01 26.73 21.67
C ASN A 682 42.72 25.95 21.81
N THR A 683 41.60 26.47 21.31
CA THR A 683 40.31 25.81 21.31
C THR A 683 40.35 24.55 20.41
N PRO A 684 39.97 23.36 20.94
CA PRO A 684 40.00 22.12 20.18
C PRO A 684 39.08 22.20 18.97
N ILE A 685 39.48 21.57 17.84
CA ILE A 685 38.74 21.59 16.58
C ILE A 685 37.30 21.05 16.72
N GLU A 686 37.06 20.15 17.68
CA GLU A 686 35.74 19.57 17.96
C GLU A 686 34.79 20.59 18.64
N ALA A 687 35.33 21.66 19.19
CA ALA A 687 34.57 22.74 19.82
C ALA A 687 34.32 23.93 18.86
N HIS A 688 34.90 23.93 17.65
CA HIS A 688 34.71 25.02 16.70
C HIS A 688 33.23 25.24 16.38
N GLY A 689 32.74 26.47 16.47
CA GLY A 689 31.33 26.83 16.33
C GLY A 689 30.48 26.62 17.59
N MET A 690 31.05 26.08 18.68
CA MET A 690 30.43 25.97 20.01
C MET A 690 31.23 26.74 21.04
N VAL A 691 31.83 27.87 20.68
CA VAL A 691 32.55 28.77 21.54
C VAL A 691 31.70 29.98 21.94
N ASP A 692 32.09 30.63 23.02
CA ASP A 692 31.50 31.93 23.42
C ASP A 692 32.19 33.08 22.66
N GLN A 693 31.80 34.31 22.94
CA GLN A 693 32.35 35.50 22.32
C GLN A 693 33.81 35.83 22.69
N ASN A 694 34.44 35.02 23.51
CA ASN A 694 35.83 35.12 23.91
C ASN A 694 36.66 33.94 23.41
N GLY A 695 36.17 33.12 22.48
CA GLY A 695 36.86 31.95 21.93
C GLY A 695 36.86 30.73 22.85
N CYS A 696 36.14 30.71 23.95
CA CYS A 696 36.17 29.59 24.90
C CYS A 696 34.97 28.64 24.70
N PRO A 697 35.19 27.29 24.76
CA PRO A 697 34.11 26.30 24.62
C PRO A 697 32.99 26.53 25.64
N ARG A 698 31.73 26.54 25.15
CA ARG A 698 30.55 26.78 26.00
C ARG A 698 30.30 25.60 26.93
N ASP A 699 29.81 25.95 28.13
CA ASP A 699 29.28 25.02 29.12
C ASP A 699 27.93 25.62 29.55
N THR A 700 26.84 25.10 28.98
CA THR A 700 25.51 25.73 29.07
C THR A 700 24.86 25.61 30.45
N ASP A 701 25.13 24.54 31.21
CA ASP A 701 24.54 24.29 32.51
C ASP A 701 25.54 24.49 33.67
N GLY A 702 26.84 24.72 33.34
CA GLY A 702 27.87 25.11 34.31
C GLY A 702 28.37 23.94 35.15
N ASP A 703 28.33 22.74 34.70
CA ASP A 703 28.74 21.55 35.45
C ASP A 703 30.23 21.19 35.30
N GLY A 704 30.92 21.89 34.41
CA GLY A 704 32.35 21.72 34.17
C GLY A 704 32.65 20.70 33.03
N VAL A 705 31.65 20.29 32.28
CA VAL A 705 31.78 19.53 31.02
C VAL A 705 31.29 20.41 29.88
N PRO A 706 32.18 20.82 28.97
CA PRO A 706 31.77 21.67 27.85
C PRO A 706 30.72 20.98 26.97
N ASP A 707 29.78 21.74 26.38
CA ASP A 707 28.63 21.29 25.60
C ASP A 707 28.99 20.22 24.53
N TYR A 708 30.17 20.31 23.91
CA TYR A 708 30.61 19.36 22.89
C TYR A 708 31.01 17.97 23.46
N GLN A 709 31.24 17.86 24.75
CA GLN A 709 31.52 16.61 25.48
C GLN A 709 30.40 16.17 26.40
N ASP A 710 29.39 17.03 26.60
CA ASP A 710 28.29 16.79 27.52
C ASP A 710 27.11 16.08 26.87
N ARG A 711 26.69 14.98 27.47
CA ARG A 711 25.49 14.22 27.03
C ARG A 711 24.17 14.80 27.52
N CYS A 712 24.21 15.67 28.51
CA CYS A 712 23.05 16.33 29.11
C CYS A 712 23.26 17.85 29.19
N PRO A 713 23.54 18.60 28.14
CA PRO A 713 24.07 19.99 28.13
C PRO A 713 23.17 21.06 28.78
N THR A 714 22.09 20.67 29.41
CA THR A 714 21.13 21.58 30.10
C THR A 714 20.75 21.09 31.48
N LEU A 715 21.42 20.06 32.01
CA LEU A 715 21.11 19.42 33.28
C LEU A 715 22.39 19.11 34.02
N THR A 716 22.82 20.00 34.88
CA THR A 716 24.02 19.92 35.70
C THR A 716 24.23 18.52 36.29
N GLY A 717 25.34 17.86 35.90
CA GLY A 717 25.63 16.50 36.26
C GLY A 717 27.03 16.29 36.84
N SER A 718 27.67 15.20 36.52
CA SER A 718 29.01 14.85 36.98
C SER A 718 29.95 14.63 35.80
N THR A 719 31.15 15.16 35.88
CA THR A 719 32.22 14.93 34.91
C THR A 719 32.53 13.45 34.70
N THR A 720 32.32 12.61 35.74
CA THR A 720 32.47 11.17 35.67
C THR A 720 31.32 10.46 34.94
N ASN A 721 30.20 11.14 34.68
CA ASN A 721 29.05 10.65 33.95
C ASN A 721 28.78 11.47 32.66
N PHE A 722 29.82 12.10 32.11
CA PHE A 722 29.73 12.89 30.88
C PHE A 722 28.65 13.97 30.94
N GLY A 723 28.62 14.76 32.04
CA GLY A 723 27.67 15.87 32.21
C GLY A 723 26.26 15.47 32.67
N CYS A 724 25.93 14.19 32.75
CA CYS A 724 24.59 13.79 33.17
C CYS A 724 24.48 13.55 34.67
N PRO A 725 23.31 13.86 35.28
CA PRO A 725 23.06 13.62 36.69
C PRO A 725 23.14 12.15 37.07
N GLU A 726 23.65 11.83 38.23
CA GLU A 726 23.60 10.46 38.73
C GLU A 726 22.22 10.07 39.28
N VAL A 727 21.74 8.88 38.93
CA VAL A 727 20.52 8.32 39.54
C VAL A 727 20.75 8.12 41.02
N LYS A 728 19.91 8.74 41.86
CA LYS A 728 19.98 8.66 43.32
C LYS A 728 20.10 7.23 43.83
N LYS A 729 20.96 7.01 44.79
CA LYS A 729 21.27 5.68 45.33
C LYS A 729 20.01 4.96 45.84
N GLU A 730 19.11 5.68 46.44
CA GLU A 730 17.82 5.19 46.98
C GLU A 730 16.92 4.65 45.84
N VAL A 731 16.87 5.35 44.74
CA VAL A 731 16.07 4.96 43.55
C VAL A 731 16.68 3.72 42.88
N ARG A 732 17.99 3.67 42.80
CA ARG A 732 18.73 2.51 42.30
C ARG A 732 18.50 1.25 43.14
N ILE A 733 18.45 1.41 44.47
CA ILE A 733 18.13 0.32 45.40
C ILE A 733 16.67 -0.11 45.24
N LEU A 734 15.74 0.84 45.15
CA LEU A 734 14.31 0.56 44.93
C LEU A 734 14.06 -0.25 43.63
N PHE A 735 14.73 0.07 42.55
CA PHE A 735 14.61 -0.67 41.31
C PHE A 735 15.20 -2.09 41.40
N LYS A 736 16.27 -2.29 42.20
CA LYS A 736 16.78 -3.64 42.52
C LYS A 736 15.80 -4.45 43.36
N GLU A 737 15.09 -3.81 44.29
CA GLU A 737 14.03 -4.47 45.08
C GLU A 737 12.84 -4.83 44.18
N ALA A 738 12.51 -4.02 43.19
CA ALA A 738 11.43 -4.24 42.24
C ALA A 738 11.61 -5.53 41.40
N LEU A 739 12.84 -5.90 41.07
CA LEU A 739 13.17 -7.15 40.40
C LEU A 739 12.60 -8.41 41.07
N LYS A 740 12.47 -8.37 42.39
CA LYS A 740 11.94 -9.51 43.19
C LYS A 740 10.52 -9.25 43.68
N GLY A 741 10.11 -7.98 43.73
CA GLY A 741 8.84 -7.54 44.39
C GLY A 741 7.63 -7.56 43.43
N ILE A 742 7.84 -7.47 42.12
CA ILE A 742 6.74 -7.42 41.13
C ILE A 742 6.39 -8.83 40.66
N GLN A 743 5.19 -9.29 40.98
CA GLN A 743 4.67 -10.61 40.66
C GLN A 743 3.36 -10.51 39.89
N PHE A 744 3.14 -11.49 39.01
CA PHE A 744 1.92 -11.62 38.22
C PHE A 744 1.19 -12.94 38.56
N GLU A 745 -0.07 -13.02 38.18
CA GLU A 745 -0.77 -14.29 38.14
C GLU A 745 -0.10 -15.27 37.14
N ASN A 746 -0.21 -16.57 37.44
CA ASN A 746 0.43 -17.58 36.60
C ASN A 746 -0.09 -17.52 35.16
N GLY A 747 0.82 -17.38 34.19
CA GLY A 747 0.51 -17.30 32.78
C GLY A 747 -0.23 -16.04 32.33
N ARG A 748 -0.43 -15.04 33.20
CA ARG A 748 -1.17 -13.80 32.92
C ARG A 748 -0.30 -12.56 33.13
N SER A 749 -0.83 -11.42 32.67
CA SER A 749 -0.26 -10.08 32.91
C SER A 749 -0.94 -9.32 34.07
N VAL A 750 -1.81 -9.97 34.83
CA VAL A 750 -2.49 -9.36 35.98
C VAL A 750 -1.50 -9.25 37.13
N ILE A 751 -1.25 -8.05 37.62
CA ILE A 751 -0.33 -7.75 38.70
C ILE A 751 -0.96 -8.23 40.02
N LYS A 752 -0.22 -9.01 40.79
CA LYS A 752 -0.67 -9.44 42.10
C LYS A 752 -0.72 -8.28 43.10
N GLN A 753 -1.69 -8.27 43.99
CA GLN A 753 -1.90 -7.22 45.00
C GLN A 753 -0.66 -7.02 45.90
N THR A 754 0.11 -8.08 46.12
CA THR A 754 1.38 -8.02 46.89
C THR A 754 2.42 -7.09 46.23
N SER A 755 2.32 -6.85 44.92
CA SER A 755 3.25 -5.97 44.18
C SER A 755 2.90 -4.48 44.25
N TYR A 756 1.70 -4.14 44.70
CA TYR A 756 1.26 -2.75 44.71
C TYR A 756 2.09 -1.87 45.65
N SER A 757 2.59 -2.41 46.73
CA SER A 757 3.43 -1.67 47.68
C SER A 757 4.73 -1.18 47.02
N ILE A 758 5.42 -2.04 46.28
CA ILE A 758 6.67 -1.69 45.57
C ILE A 758 6.38 -0.74 44.41
N LEU A 759 5.32 -0.98 43.66
CA LEU A 759 4.91 -0.12 42.55
C LEU A 759 4.51 1.29 43.01
N ASN A 760 3.86 1.43 44.14
CA ASN A 760 3.56 2.73 44.75
C ASN A 760 4.84 3.50 45.17
N LYS A 761 5.85 2.79 45.69
CA LYS A 761 7.16 3.40 45.99
C LYS A 761 7.86 3.86 44.70
N ILE A 762 7.80 3.10 43.63
CA ILE A 762 8.35 3.46 42.32
C ILE A 762 7.61 4.70 41.79
N ALA A 763 6.27 4.72 41.85
CA ALA A 763 5.49 5.88 41.42
C ALA A 763 5.89 7.13 42.20
N LYS A 764 6.03 7.03 43.51
CA LYS A 764 6.49 8.14 44.34
C LYS A 764 7.90 8.59 43.95
N ALA A 765 8.84 7.66 43.80
CA ALA A 765 10.20 7.98 43.40
C ALA A 765 10.27 8.70 42.06
N GLN A 766 9.38 8.34 41.12
CA GLN A 766 9.28 8.96 39.81
C GLN A 766 8.62 10.35 39.87
N ILE A 767 7.67 10.57 40.76
CA ILE A 767 7.05 11.86 41.03
C ILE A 767 8.05 12.81 41.73
N ASP A 768 8.79 12.29 42.70
CA ASP A 768 9.80 13.04 43.44
C ASP A 768 11.05 13.42 42.61
N ASN A 769 11.21 12.80 41.42
CA ASN A 769 12.32 13.09 40.50
C ASN A 769 11.77 13.34 39.10
N PRO A 770 11.32 14.55 38.77
CA PRO A 770 10.61 14.89 37.53
C PRO A 770 11.46 14.77 36.25
N THR A 771 12.78 14.81 36.36
CA THR A 771 13.72 14.68 35.22
C THR A 771 13.99 13.25 34.79
N TYR A 772 13.58 12.25 35.60
CA TYR A 772 13.78 10.86 35.24
C TYR A 772 12.73 10.39 34.22
N GLN A 773 13.18 9.79 33.17
CA GLN A 773 12.39 8.95 32.28
C GLN A 773 12.68 7.49 32.58
N ILE A 774 11.68 6.63 32.56
CA ILE A 774 11.88 5.20 32.82
C ILE A 774 11.35 4.33 31.69
N GLU A 775 12.08 3.30 31.38
CA GLU A 775 11.60 2.19 30.57
C GLU A 775 11.31 0.99 31.48
N VAL A 776 10.11 0.44 31.35
CA VAL A 776 9.68 -0.77 32.06
C VAL A 776 9.96 -1.96 31.16
N GLN A 777 10.88 -2.81 31.54
CA GLN A 777 11.34 -3.96 30.77
C GLN A 777 10.77 -5.26 31.31
N GLY A 778 10.00 -6.00 30.50
CA GLY A 778 9.37 -7.26 30.86
C GLY A 778 10.18 -8.48 30.36
N HIS A 779 10.38 -9.49 31.21
CA HIS A 779 11.12 -10.71 30.87
C HIS A 779 10.36 -11.97 31.30
N THR A 780 10.57 -13.06 30.58
CA THR A 780 10.06 -14.39 30.93
C THR A 780 11.20 -15.38 31.11
N ASP A 781 10.89 -16.57 31.58
CA ASP A 781 11.76 -17.72 31.40
C ASP A 781 11.53 -18.34 30.01
N ASN A 782 12.31 -19.36 29.66
CA ASN A 782 12.22 -20.07 28.37
C ASN A 782 11.11 -21.15 28.34
N PHE A 783 10.14 -21.11 29.26
CA PHE A 783 9.01 -22.04 29.24
C PHE A 783 7.92 -21.52 28.29
N GLY A 784 7.61 -22.31 27.26
CA GLY A 784 6.65 -21.95 26.21
C GLY A 784 7.30 -21.59 24.89
N LYS A 785 6.48 -21.09 23.93
CA LYS A 785 6.99 -20.63 22.63
C LYS A 785 7.58 -19.23 22.75
N PRO A 786 8.76 -18.92 22.15
CA PRO A 786 9.40 -17.61 22.25
C PRO A 786 8.47 -16.44 21.87
N ALA A 787 7.67 -16.58 20.80
CA ALA A 787 6.71 -15.57 20.38
C ALA A 787 5.64 -15.28 21.44
N LEU A 788 5.18 -16.30 22.17
CA LEU A 788 4.20 -16.12 23.26
C LEU A 788 4.87 -15.50 24.49
N ASN A 789 6.12 -15.84 24.76
CA ASN A 789 6.93 -15.25 25.82
C ASN A 789 7.15 -13.75 25.56
N LEU A 790 7.43 -13.36 24.32
CA LEU A 790 7.57 -11.96 23.92
C LEU A 790 6.26 -11.20 24.18
N ILE A 791 5.12 -11.73 23.70
CA ILE A 791 3.81 -11.12 23.92
C ILE A 791 3.46 -11.02 25.41
N LEU A 792 3.73 -12.08 26.19
CA LEU A 792 3.44 -12.10 27.62
C LEU A 792 4.30 -11.09 28.39
N SER A 793 5.59 -10.98 28.03
CA SER A 793 6.50 -10.02 28.65
C SER A 793 6.11 -8.57 28.33
N GLN A 794 5.71 -8.28 27.08
CA GLN A 794 5.18 -6.99 26.69
C GLN A 794 3.94 -6.63 27.50
N LYS A 795 2.94 -7.50 27.53
CA LYS A 795 1.72 -7.27 28.32
C LYS A 795 1.97 -7.06 29.82
N ARG A 796 3.02 -7.68 30.37
CA ARG A 796 3.40 -7.47 31.77
C ARG A 796 4.06 -6.11 31.98
N ALA A 797 4.94 -5.71 31.07
CA ALA A 797 5.53 -4.38 31.06
C ALA A 797 4.46 -3.29 30.91
N ASP A 798 3.50 -3.49 29.99
CA ASP A 798 2.36 -2.59 29.76
C ASP A 798 1.50 -2.46 31.01
N ALA A 799 1.16 -3.57 31.67
CA ALA A 799 0.36 -3.55 32.89
C ALA A 799 1.04 -2.77 34.03
N VAL A 800 2.37 -2.86 34.15
CA VAL A 800 3.13 -2.08 35.13
C VAL A 800 3.16 -0.60 34.72
N ARG A 801 3.39 -0.30 33.44
CA ARG A 801 3.33 1.06 32.90
C ARG A 801 1.97 1.71 33.16
N GLU A 802 0.88 1.04 32.82
CA GLU A 802 -0.50 1.51 33.03
C GLU A 802 -0.78 1.76 34.53
N TYR A 803 -0.34 0.85 35.39
CA TYR A 803 -0.47 1.04 36.83
C TYR A 803 0.24 2.30 37.31
N LEU A 804 1.46 2.55 36.84
CA LEU A 804 2.26 3.71 37.22
C LEU A 804 1.67 5.02 36.64
N ILE A 805 1.15 5.01 35.42
CA ILE A 805 0.41 6.15 34.84
C ILE A 805 -0.85 6.43 35.67
N GLY A 806 -1.59 5.40 36.08
CA GLY A 806 -2.74 5.52 36.98
C GLY A 806 -2.40 6.08 38.36
N LYS A 807 -1.12 6.11 38.74
CA LYS A 807 -0.59 6.78 39.97
C LYS A 807 -0.09 8.20 39.75
N GLY A 808 -0.29 8.78 38.57
CA GLY A 808 0.00 10.16 38.27
C GLY A 808 1.33 10.41 37.57
N ILE A 809 1.98 9.38 36.98
CA ILE A 809 3.17 9.57 36.15
C ILE A 809 2.72 9.97 34.74
N ASP A 810 3.34 11.02 34.18
CA ASP A 810 3.09 11.47 32.81
C ASP A 810 3.45 10.34 31.81
N VAL A 811 2.55 10.09 30.89
CA VAL A 811 2.70 9.08 29.82
C VAL A 811 3.97 9.24 28.99
N LYS A 812 4.45 10.47 28.84
CA LYS A 812 5.69 10.79 28.10
C LYS A 812 6.97 10.40 28.84
N ARG A 813 6.88 10.19 30.13
CA ARG A 813 8.01 9.87 31.00
C ARG A 813 8.16 8.39 31.30
N ILE A 814 7.31 7.56 30.70
CA ILE A 814 7.34 6.11 30.93
C ILE A 814 7.05 5.32 29.68
N THR A 815 7.98 4.47 29.30
CA THR A 815 7.84 3.51 28.20
C THR A 815 7.82 2.09 28.71
N SER A 816 7.39 1.14 27.90
CA SER A 816 7.35 -0.28 28.24
C SER A 816 7.86 -1.12 27.07
N HIS A 817 8.71 -2.10 27.35
CA HIS A 817 9.23 -3.03 26.38
C HIS A 817 9.29 -4.46 26.89
N GLY A 818 8.86 -5.43 26.07
CA GLY A 818 8.91 -6.85 26.39
C GLY A 818 10.06 -7.54 25.67
N TYR A 819 10.95 -8.16 26.40
CA TYR A 819 12.11 -8.86 25.88
C TYR A 819 11.93 -10.39 25.81
N GLY A 820 10.77 -10.92 26.26
CA GLY A 820 10.54 -12.36 26.29
C GLY A 820 11.62 -13.08 27.13
N ASP A 821 12.14 -14.16 26.59
CA ASP A 821 13.20 -14.98 27.18
C ASP A 821 14.60 -14.69 26.56
N THR A 822 14.76 -13.60 25.80
CA THR A 822 15.99 -13.27 25.09
C THR A 822 17.13 -12.76 25.96
N LEU A 823 16.80 -12.18 27.13
CA LEU A 823 17.77 -11.59 28.06
C LEU A 823 17.70 -12.27 29.47
N PRO A 824 18.14 -13.51 29.61
CA PRO A 824 18.12 -14.19 30.89
C PRO A 824 19.23 -13.69 31.83
N ILE A 825 18.90 -13.42 33.11
CA ILE A 825 19.89 -13.06 34.16
C ILE A 825 20.33 -14.27 35.00
N ALA A 826 19.74 -15.42 34.77
CA ALA A 826 20.09 -16.68 35.43
C ALA A 826 19.82 -17.87 34.49
N SER A 827 20.43 -19.01 34.77
CA SER A 827 20.26 -20.22 33.96
C SER A 827 18.81 -20.70 33.93
N ASN A 828 18.23 -20.85 32.75
CA ASN A 828 16.88 -21.42 32.53
C ASN A 828 16.84 -22.95 32.77
N ALA A 829 17.97 -23.62 33.11
CA ALA A 829 18.01 -25.03 33.41
C ALA A 829 17.40 -25.36 34.80
N THR A 830 17.35 -24.39 35.71
CA THR A 830 16.88 -24.60 37.08
C THR A 830 15.57 -23.86 37.36
N ALA A 831 14.69 -24.41 38.23
CA ALA A 831 13.47 -23.74 38.63
C ALA A 831 13.77 -22.39 39.31
N ALA A 832 14.83 -22.30 40.12
CA ALA A 832 15.24 -21.05 40.75
C ALA A 832 15.76 -20.01 39.72
N GLY A 833 16.47 -20.44 38.69
CA GLY A 833 16.93 -19.56 37.61
C GLY A 833 15.75 -19.05 36.73
N LYS A 834 14.84 -19.93 36.35
CA LYS A 834 13.58 -19.56 35.68
C LYS A 834 12.78 -18.52 36.48
N ALA A 835 12.68 -18.71 37.80
CA ALA A 835 11.99 -17.75 38.68
C ALA A 835 12.65 -16.36 38.65
N LYS A 836 14.00 -16.29 38.59
CA LYS A 836 14.73 -15.02 38.47
C LYS A 836 14.53 -14.37 37.09
N ASN A 837 14.42 -15.18 36.03
CA ASN A 837 14.23 -14.67 34.67
C ASN A 837 12.82 -14.09 34.46
N ARG A 838 11.78 -14.57 35.15
CA ARG A 838 10.43 -13.98 35.17
C ARG A 838 10.41 -12.73 36.03
N ARG A 839 10.81 -11.60 35.47
CA ARG A 839 10.99 -10.33 36.19
C ARG A 839 10.51 -9.11 35.37
N VAL A 840 10.42 -8.00 36.06
CA VAL A 840 10.31 -6.66 35.45
C VAL A 840 11.50 -5.84 35.93
N GLU A 841 12.18 -5.17 35.02
CA GLU A 841 13.27 -4.23 35.27
C GLU A 841 12.85 -2.79 34.96
N PHE A 842 13.57 -1.83 35.53
CA PHE A 842 13.41 -0.41 35.27
C PHE A 842 14.74 0.17 34.85
N MET A 843 14.76 0.80 33.71
CA MET A 843 15.91 1.54 33.20
C MET A 843 15.57 3.03 33.25
N VAL A 844 16.51 3.83 33.81
CA VAL A 844 16.35 5.29 33.87
C VAL A 844 17.15 5.91 32.74
N THR A 845 16.53 6.82 32.03
CA THR A 845 17.16 7.71 31.04
C THR A 845 16.84 9.15 31.37
N PHE A 846 17.63 10.05 30.82
CA PHE A 846 17.38 11.51 30.92
C PHE A 846 16.92 12.00 29.55
N GLU A 847 16.26 13.13 29.49
CA GLU A 847 15.79 13.71 28.25
C GLU A 847 16.98 14.20 27.43
N GLU A 848 17.41 13.46 26.43
CA GLU A 848 18.37 13.91 25.40
C GLU A 848 17.65 14.94 24.49
N LYS A 849 17.90 16.21 24.64
CA LYS A 849 17.64 17.19 23.61
C LYS A 849 18.72 17.08 22.55
N SER A 850 18.37 16.57 21.38
CA SER A 850 19.21 16.68 20.19
C SER A 850 19.51 18.17 19.93
N LEU A 851 20.73 18.58 20.10
CA LEU A 851 21.27 19.84 19.57
C LEU A 851 21.17 19.75 18.03
N LYS A 852 20.27 20.58 17.46
CA LYS A 852 20.21 20.81 16.01
C LYS A 852 21.24 21.86 15.65
#